data_c0cfc9c0dac5c83bfcc0dbf94be6bd4b
#
_entry.id   c0cfc9c0dac5c83bfcc0dbf94be6bd4b
#
_cell.length_a   1.000
_cell.length_b   1.000
_cell.length_c   1.000
_cell.angle_alpha   90.00
_cell.angle_beta   90.00
_cell.angle_gamma   90.00
#
_symmetry.space_group_name_H-M   'P 1'
#
loop_
_entity.id
_entity.type
_entity.pdbx_description
1 polymer ?
#
loop_
_entity_poly.entity_id
_entity_poly.type
_entity_poly.pdbx_seq_one_letter_code
_entity_poly.pdbx_strand_id
1 'polypeptide(L)'
;MARENAQAVPSGALWERDAELAAVSAAVDGLCEGHDTGGLLVFTGEAGIGKTAVLGEVERVAAGRCTVWTARGGETVTSVPFHVVRQLLQPALVSLGPVEAREYLGDWYEIAGPALGIAQPGGRQVDPQGVVDGLVAAVSRLVMLHWPLILVIDDAHWADQESLRWLAAFAERLDDLPVLLVVAHRDGEATGDSARHLETVGRAARPGTSLATLTAFTPAATAGLTRATLGEGADDPFCREVWAVTGGNPYETVELLAKVRAAGMEPVESTAGALRELNAKARGRGLVATLEGLGTDATKLAWSAAVLGTNITLRLAAELTGLGTEDAAHGARLLREARILTGGDDALEFVHPLIATAVYQSVPAAARTALHGQAAWAVTRSGRSAAEASRHLLEVHPDDDPEIVDQLRRAAREHLAVGAPEAAYRCLERALAEPPLPETHATVLYELGCAALLTSPNGTVAHLRAALAMDGLEPGTRTDAVCRLSQALVHLGHVSEAVQTIGREAARLEPGPDRMRLQAVHYMWEGIHTGEADALERSRVLREIAQPLTGRDNSERALLILRAFDAMTRGENAELVVELCDRALVNGRLAPGLGWTDTEWSFELLIMLGGSYLFADRLDRAEALFAEALRIYEISGWSGGHLAIAHAFVGYVHRRRGRLVEAEGYLRESLRLADRVGEELPMHWDAACMLIDTLLCRGHLGRAQEIADRYHFGPPYPSILILPDAQSVRGRLLLAQGRTKEAIDELESASHAAAETDRYNTVLAPWQHLLARAVAPRDPRRAAELAADARRQAERFGTDTAIGEALRCAAALETGQRATSLLARAVAYLESSPCAYEHAEARVAYGIAARDAGELTRGLTLARACGADTLAARARDVLREGRGWG
;
A
#
# COMPACT_ATOMS: atom_id res chain seq x y z
N MET A 1 -17.07 58.54 -16.82
CA MET A 1 -18.22 58.01 -17.62
C MET A 1 -17.66 57.11 -18.67
N ALA A 2 -17.59 55.83 -18.39
CA ALA A 2 -17.48 54.66 -19.28
C ALA A 2 -17.21 53.38 -18.43
N ARG A 3 -18.11 53.11 -17.53
CA ARG A 3 -18.28 51.82 -16.86
C ARG A 3 -19.68 51.36 -17.18
N GLU A 4 -19.85 50.67 -18.32
CA GLU A 4 -21.05 49.89 -18.64
C GLU A 4 -20.80 49.26 -20.02
N ASN A 5 -20.66 47.99 -20.07
CA ASN A 5 -21.01 47.00 -21.09
C ASN A 5 -19.93 45.92 -21.31
N ALA A 6 -19.65 45.20 -20.23
CA ALA A 6 -19.29 43.79 -20.36
C ALA A 6 -20.44 43.00 -19.70
N GLN A 7 -21.59 42.95 -20.35
CA GLN A 7 -22.61 41.96 -19.99
C GLN A 7 -22.04 40.58 -20.29
N ALA A 8 -21.68 39.90 -19.19
CA ALA A 8 -21.39 38.49 -19.18
C ALA A 8 -22.53 37.72 -19.87
N VAL A 9 -22.22 36.60 -20.52
CA VAL A 9 -23.20 35.53 -20.86
C VAL A 9 -24.06 35.32 -19.62
N PRO A 10 -25.39 35.18 -19.71
CA PRO A 10 -26.26 35.00 -18.57
C PRO A 10 -25.72 33.85 -17.71
N SER A 11 -25.19 34.16 -16.54
CA SER A 11 -24.74 33.18 -15.58
C SER A 11 -26.01 32.53 -15.02
N GLY A 12 -26.32 31.28 -15.41
CA GLY A 12 -27.43 30.64 -14.76
C GLY A 12 -27.95 29.31 -15.30
N ALA A 13 -27.70 28.92 -16.53
CA ALA A 13 -28.18 27.62 -17.01
C ALA A 13 -27.11 26.89 -17.82
N LEU A 14 -26.67 25.73 -17.32
CA LEU A 14 -25.90 24.79 -18.13
C LEU A 14 -26.85 24.07 -19.08
N TRP A 15 -26.58 24.17 -20.37
CA TRP A 15 -27.39 23.55 -21.40
C TRP A 15 -27.19 22.04 -21.45
N GLU A 16 -28.29 21.27 -21.53
CA GLU A 16 -28.30 19.80 -21.62
C GLU A 16 -27.45 19.11 -20.53
N ARG A 17 -27.56 19.60 -19.27
CA ARG A 17 -26.90 19.03 -18.10
C ARG A 17 -27.88 18.74 -16.96
N ASP A 18 -29.16 18.60 -17.28
CA ASP A 18 -30.23 18.45 -16.27
C ASP A 18 -30.02 17.21 -15.39
N ALA A 19 -29.59 16.08 -15.98
CA ALA A 19 -29.32 14.84 -15.26
C ALA A 19 -28.13 14.99 -14.32
N GLU A 20 -27.03 15.57 -14.78
CA GLU A 20 -25.83 15.80 -13.98
C GLU A 20 -26.12 16.80 -12.85
N LEU A 21 -26.85 17.87 -13.13
CA LEU A 21 -27.24 18.85 -12.11
C LEU A 21 -28.21 18.25 -11.06
N ALA A 22 -29.12 17.40 -11.48
CA ALA A 22 -29.98 16.65 -10.56
C ALA A 22 -29.17 15.72 -9.67
N ALA A 23 -28.16 15.01 -10.22
CA ALA A 23 -27.27 14.16 -9.46
C ALA A 23 -26.43 14.95 -8.44
N VAL A 24 -25.90 16.13 -8.84
CA VAL A 24 -25.18 17.03 -7.95
C VAL A 24 -26.08 17.49 -6.80
N SER A 25 -27.28 17.98 -7.11
CA SER A 25 -28.23 18.45 -6.08
C SER A 25 -28.60 17.33 -5.11
N ALA A 26 -28.93 16.15 -5.62
CA ALA A 26 -29.29 14.99 -4.79
C ALA A 26 -28.12 14.56 -3.87
N ALA A 27 -26.88 14.56 -4.37
CA ALA A 27 -25.71 14.22 -3.57
C ALA A 27 -25.42 15.24 -2.47
N VAL A 28 -25.53 16.55 -2.77
CA VAL A 28 -25.34 17.61 -1.78
C VAL A 28 -26.47 17.60 -0.73
N ASP A 29 -27.71 17.40 -1.15
CA ASP A 29 -28.85 17.29 -0.23
C ASP A 29 -28.71 16.07 0.69
N GLY A 30 -28.34 14.92 0.16
CA GLY A 30 -28.07 13.70 0.94
C GLY A 30 -26.98 13.91 1.98
N LEU A 31 -25.87 14.58 1.63
CA LEU A 31 -24.81 14.91 2.58
C LEU A 31 -25.27 15.85 3.70
N CYS A 32 -26.11 16.86 3.37
CA CYS A 32 -26.63 17.82 4.35
C CYS A 32 -27.70 17.25 5.28
N GLU A 33 -28.45 16.24 4.83
CA GLU A 33 -29.51 15.59 5.61
C GLU A 33 -28.99 14.60 6.66
N GLY A 34 -27.70 14.41 6.75
CA GLY A 34 -27.05 13.60 7.78
C GLY A 34 -27.06 12.12 7.51
N HIS A 35 -27.01 11.69 6.27
CA HIS A 35 -26.72 10.30 5.93
C HIS A 35 -25.26 10.02 6.31
N ASP A 36 -25.05 9.05 7.17
CA ASP A 36 -23.72 8.67 7.71
C ASP A 36 -22.79 8.04 6.64
N THR A 37 -23.19 8.07 5.36
CA THR A 37 -22.45 7.47 4.25
C THR A 37 -21.98 8.52 3.26
N GLY A 38 -20.74 8.39 2.82
CA GLY A 38 -20.16 9.27 1.80
C GLY A 38 -20.72 9.04 0.41
N GLY A 39 -20.50 10.02 -0.47
CA GLY A 39 -20.92 9.99 -1.87
C GLY A 39 -19.75 10.15 -2.83
N LEU A 40 -19.88 9.62 -4.04
CA LEU A 40 -18.93 9.78 -5.13
C LEU A 40 -19.64 10.20 -6.41
N LEU A 41 -19.18 11.31 -7.00
CA LEU A 41 -19.58 11.75 -8.35
C LEU A 41 -18.35 11.76 -9.25
N VAL A 42 -18.41 11.08 -10.38
CA VAL A 42 -17.33 11.06 -11.37
C VAL A 42 -17.85 11.58 -12.70
N PHE A 43 -17.24 12.65 -13.22
CA PHE A 43 -17.57 13.25 -14.50
C PHE A 43 -16.45 13.00 -15.50
N THR A 44 -16.75 12.29 -16.59
CA THR A 44 -15.79 12.01 -17.66
C THR A 44 -16.17 12.70 -18.95
N GLY A 45 -15.27 12.79 -19.91
CA GLY A 45 -15.54 13.32 -21.25
C GLY A 45 -14.36 14.10 -21.83
N GLU A 46 -14.50 14.53 -23.09
CA GLU A 46 -13.47 15.20 -23.87
C GLU A 46 -13.08 16.58 -23.31
N ALA A 47 -12.00 17.14 -23.85
CA ALA A 47 -11.58 18.50 -23.54
C ALA A 47 -12.65 19.53 -23.98
N GLY A 48 -12.91 20.53 -23.14
CA GLY A 48 -13.90 21.60 -23.44
C GLY A 48 -15.37 21.19 -23.34
N ILE A 49 -15.69 19.95 -22.90
CA ILE A 49 -17.04 19.41 -22.84
C ILE A 49 -17.89 20.01 -21.69
N GLY A 50 -17.28 20.77 -20.79
CA GLY A 50 -17.97 21.47 -19.71
C GLY A 50 -17.82 20.81 -18.32
N LYS A 51 -16.85 19.92 -18.08
CA LYS A 51 -16.58 19.30 -16.77
C LYS A 51 -16.42 20.33 -15.66
N THR A 52 -15.50 21.29 -15.85
CA THR A 52 -15.26 22.37 -14.88
C THR A 52 -16.51 23.21 -14.60
N ALA A 53 -17.40 23.38 -15.59
CA ALA A 53 -18.65 24.10 -15.40
C ALA A 53 -19.62 23.34 -14.49
N VAL A 54 -19.68 22.01 -14.62
CA VAL A 54 -20.46 21.14 -13.72
C VAL A 54 -19.87 21.15 -12.31
N LEU A 55 -18.54 21.17 -12.17
CA LEU A 55 -17.89 21.30 -10.85
C LEU A 55 -18.19 22.68 -10.20
N GLY A 56 -18.23 23.78 -10.98
CA GLY A 56 -18.66 25.09 -10.48
C GLY A 56 -20.11 25.09 -9.97
N GLU A 57 -20.96 24.24 -10.53
CA GLU A 57 -22.32 24.08 -10.05
C GLU A 57 -22.38 23.34 -8.69
N VAL A 58 -21.47 22.38 -8.44
CA VAL A 58 -21.31 21.78 -7.11
C VAL A 58 -21.01 22.87 -6.06
N GLU A 59 -20.07 23.76 -6.36
CA GLU A 59 -19.72 24.88 -5.46
C GLU A 59 -20.94 25.80 -5.23
N ARG A 60 -21.70 26.10 -6.29
CA ARG A 60 -22.88 26.95 -6.20
C ARG A 60 -23.99 26.34 -5.35
N VAL A 61 -24.28 25.06 -5.54
CA VAL A 61 -25.32 24.33 -4.78
C VAL A 61 -24.89 24.14 -3.32
N ALA A 62 -23.61 23.96 -3.06
CA ALA A 62 -23.03 23.78 -1.74
C ALA A 62 -22.89 25.11 -0.96
N ALA A 63 -22.94 26.27 -1.66
CA ALA A 63 -22.67 27.57 -1.05
C ALA A 63 -23.54 27.86 0.17
N GLY A 64 -22.90 28.17 1.29
CA GLY A 64 -23.57 28.43 2.57
C GLY A 64 -24.14 27.19 3.28
N ARG A 65 -23.99 25.99 2.72
CA ARG A 65 -24.48 24.72 3.27
C ARG A 65 -23.35 23.77 3.64
N CYS A 66 -22.30 23.73 2.83
CA CYS A 66 -21.20 22.81 2.97
C CYS A 66 -19.86 23.52 2.88
N THR A 67 -18.83 22.92 3.50
CA THR A 67 -17.43 23.29 3.24
C THR A 67 -16.99 22.61 1.95
N VAL A 68 -16.44 23.37 1.00
CA VAL A 68 -15.94 22.83 -0.27
C VAL A 68 -14.44 23.06 -0.36
N TRP A 69 -13.68 22.01 -0.56
CA TRP A 69 -12.26 22.08 -0.88
C TRP A 69 -12.04 21.63 -2.31
N THR A 70 -11.28 22.41 -3.05
CA THR A 70 -11.02 22.18 -4.46
C THR A 70 -9.54 21.93 -4.72
N ALA A 71 -9.26 21.00 -5.60
CA ALA A 71 -7.93 20.76 -6.15
C ALA A 71 -8.02 20.52 -7.65
N ARG A 72 -6.90 20.75 -8.33
CA ARG A 72 -6.81 20.54 -9.76
C ARG A 72 -5.51 19.88 -10.16
N GLY A 73 -5.59 18.87 -11.03
CA GLY A 73 -4.43 18.33 -11.74
C GLY A 73 -3.90 19.32 -12.77
N GLY A 74 -2.59 19.27 -13.02
CA GLY A 74 -1.96 20.19 -13.99
C GLY A 74 -0.83 19.50 -14.75
N GLU A 75 -0.81 19.67 -16.08
CA GLU A 75 0.19 19.06 -16.97
C GLU A 75 1.64 19.35 -16.51
N THR A 76 1.91 20.54 -15.99
CA THR A 76 3.25 20.98 -15.58
C THR A 76 3.66 20.55 -14.16
N VAL A 77 2.76 19.93 -13.41
CA VAL A 77 2.97 19.56 -11.99
C VAL A 77 2.70 18.07 -11.71
N THR A 78 2.51 17.27 -12.73
CA THR A 78 2.32 15.81 -12.61
C THR A 78 3.49 15.08 -11.94
N SER A 79 4.68 15.70 -11.97
CA SER A 79 5.89 15.18 -11.32
C SER A 79 6.07 15.63 -9.87
N VAL A 80 5.16 16.46 -9.33
CA VAL A 80 5.21 16.95 -7.93
C VAL A 80 4.42 16.02 -7.03
N PRO A 81 5.06 15.19 -6.18
CA PRO A 81 4.36 14.23 -5.34
C PRO A 81 3.36 14.89 -4.40
N PHE A 82 2.19 14.27 -4.24
CA PHE A 82 1.10 14.72 -3.37
C PHE A 82 0.55 16.12 -3.70
N HIS A 83 0.76 16.63 -4.92
CA HIS A 83 0.38 17.99 -5.27
C HIS A 83 -1.13 18.22 -5.13
N VAL A 84 -1.97 17.31 -5.65
CA VAL A 84 -3.43 17.41 -5.58
C VAL A 84 -3.91 17.27 -4.13
N VAL A 85 -3.36 16.33 -3.38
CA VAL A 85 -3.71 16.15 -1.95
C VAL A 85 -3.33 17.37 -1.12
N ARG A 86 -2.17 17.98 -1.39
CA ARG A 86 -1.77 19.22 -0.71
C ARG A 86 -2.74 20.37 -0.95
N GLN A 87 -3.19 20.54 -2.19
CA GLN A 87 -4.19 21.58 -2.49
C GLN A 87 -5.45 21.41 -1.64
N LEU A 88 -5.90 20.16 -1.42
CA LEU A 88 -7.08 19.87 -0.62
C LEU A 88 -6.85 20.09 0.88
N LEU A 89 -5.80 19.52 1.45
CA LEU A 89 -5.68 19.34 2.90
C LEU A 89 -4.78 20.39 3.58
N GLN A 90 -3.72 20.83 2.91
CA GLN A 90 -2.73 21.71 3.50
C GLN A 90 -3.32 23.06 3.97
N PRO A 91 -4.20 23.76 3.23
CA PRO A 91 -4.75 25.03 3.68
C PRO A 91 -5.51 24.95 5.01
N ALA A 92 -6.31 23.88 5.18
CA ALA A 92 -7.05 23.64 6.42
C ALA A 92 -6.10 23.38 7.61
N LEU A 93 -5.10 22.55 7.41
CA LEU A 93 -4.12 22.21 8.45
C LEU A 93 -3.20 23.36 8.81
N VAL A 94 -2.79 24.17 7.84
CA VAL A 94 -1.99 25.38 8.08
C VAL A 94 -2.79 26.42 8.86
N SER A 95 -4.11 26.54 8.61
CA SER A 95 -4.98 27.46 9.35
C SER A 95 -5.12 27.13 10.84
N LEU A 96 -4.97 25.84 11.22
CA LEU A 96 -4.94 25.41 12.63
C LEU A 96 -3.63 25.84 13.33
N GLY A 97 -2.55 26.04 12.57
CA GLY A 97 -1.22 26.24 13.13
C GLY A 97 -0.52 24.92 13.51
N PRO A 98 0.82 24.92 13.67
CA PRO A 98 1.60 23.69 13.77
C PRO A 98 1.33 22.88 15.06
N VAL A 99 0.97 23.54 16.16
CA VAL A 99 0.70 22.85 17.43
C VAL A 99 -0.65 22.14 17.37
N GLU A 100 -1.70 22.84 16.98
CA GLU A 100 -3.05 22.27 16.88
C GLU A 100 -3.12 21.22 15.77
N ALA A 101 -2.47 21.42 14.63
CA ALA A 101 -2.39 20.43 13.56
C ALA A 101 -1.72 19.13 14.05
N ARG A 102 -0.66 19.22 14.87
CA ARG A 102 0.00 18.07 15.48
C ARG A 102 -0.91 17.33 16.46
N GLU A 103 -1.57 18.07 17.36
CA GLU A 103 -2.52 17.48 18.31
C GLU A 103 -3.68 16.81 17.57
N TYR A 104 -4.17 17.46 16.54
CA TYR A 104 -5.31 16.98 15.77
C TYR A 104 -5.00 15.74 14.94
N LEU A 105 -3.86 15.70 14.27
CA LEU A 105 -3.42 14.53 13.49
C LEU A 105 -2.81 13.42 14.38
N GLY A 106 -2.39 13.74 15.62
CA GLY A 106 -1.75 12.77 16.50
C GLY A 106 -0.55 12.09 15.83
N ASP A 107 -0.46 10.77 15.94
CA ASP A 107 0.66 9.99 15.38
C ASP A 107 0.80 10.15 13.84
N TRP A 108 -0.31 10.42 13.14
CA TRP A 108 -0.30 10.66 11.69
C TRP A 108 0.41 11.95 11.28
N TYR A 109 0.65 12.88 12.21
CA TYR A 109 1.38 14.11 11.90
C TYR A 109 2.81 13.85 11.42
N GLU A 110 3.51 12.92 12.05
CA GLU A 110 4.89 12.55 11.68
C GLU A 110 4.94 11.71 10.39
N ILE A 111 3.85 11.02 10.04
CA ILE A 111 3.77 10.13 8.89
C ILE A 111 3.32 10.88 7.64
N ALA A 112 2.18 11.55 7.69
CA ALA A 112 1.57 12.24 6.55
C ALA A 112 1.96 13.72 6.47
N GLY A 113 2.38 14.34 7.58
CA GLY A 113 2.74 15.76 7.61
C GLY A 113 3.85 16.16 6.66
N PRO A 114 4.93 15.38 6.48
CA PRO A 114 5.95 15.65 5.47
C PRO A 114 5.40 15.63 4.03
N ALA A 115 4.53 14.68 3.70
CA ALA A 115 3.85 14.60 2.41
C ALA A 115 2.96 15.82 2.16
N LEU A 116 2.32 16.36 3.20
CA LEU A 116 1.50 17.59 3.15
C LEU A 116 2.31 18.89 3.24
N GLY A 117 3.62 18.80 3.50
CA GLY A 117 4.48 19.97 3.66
C GLY A 117 4.22 20.78 4.93
N ILE A 118 3.65 20.18 5.98
CA ILE A 118 3.38 20.80 7.29
C ILE A 118 4.36 20.33 8.38
N ALA A 119 5.16 19.30 8.10
CA ALA A 119 6.19 18.79 8.96
C ALA A 119 7.48 18.50 8.18
N GLN A 120 8.62 18.47 8.89
CA GLN A 120 9.88 18.01 8.30
C GLN A 120 9.99 16.50 8.36
N PRO A 121 10.59 15.85 7.36
CA PRO A 121 10.85 14.39 7.41
C PRO A 121 11.69 14.03 8.63
N GLY A 122 11.26 13.02 9.40
CA GLY A 122 11.89 12.58 10.64
C GLY A 122 13.16 11.73 10.48
N GLY A 123 13.70 11.58 9.28
CA GLY A 123 14.91 10.77 8.98
C GLY A 123 14.71 9.26 9.08
N ARG A 124 13.48 8.79 9.34
CA ARG A 124 13.10 7.37 9.30
C ARG A 124 12.60 7.00 7.90
N GLN A 125 12.81 5.75 7.53
CA GLN A 125 12.16 5.22 6.32
C GLN A 125 10.65 5.20 6.52
N VAL A 126 9.93 5.77 5.56
CA VAL A 126 8.46 5.86 5.58
C VAL A 126 7.89 4.81 4.63
N ASP A 127 6.89 4.07 5.10
CA ASP A 127 6.11 3.19 4.23
C ASP A 127 5.16 4.03 3.36
N PRO A 128 5.26 3.94 2.02
CA PRO A 128 4.35 4.69 1.12
C PRO A 128 2.87 4.40 1.36
N GLN A 129 2.52 3.16 1.74
CA GLN A 129 1.13 2.82 2.07
C GLN A 129 0.70 3.50 3.37
N GLY A 130 1.60 3.61 4.35
CA GLY A 130 1.35 4.33 5.60
C GLY A 130 1.09 5.82 5.38
N VAL A 131 1.77 6.44 4.42
CA VAL A 131 1.48 7.84 4.05
C VAL A 131 0.07 7.97 3.49
N VAL A 132 -0.33 7.06 2.58
CA VAL A 132 -1.70 7.04 2.02
C VAL A 132 -2.74 6.87 3.13
N ASP A 133 -2.54 5.94 4.05
CA ASP A 133 -3.46 5.73 5.18
C ASP A 133 -3.50 6.92 6.14
N GLY A 134 -2.35 7.56 6.38
CA GLY A 134 -2.27 8.79 7.15
C GLY A 134 -3.02 9.96 6.51
N LEU A 135 -2.96 10.08 5.19
CA LEU A 135 -3.71 11.08 4.44
C LEU A 135 -5.23 10.81 4.48
N VAL A 136 -5.65 9.54 4.41
CA VAL A 136 -7.06 9.16 4.60
C VAL A 136 -7.51 9.48 6.02
N ALA A 137 -6.69 9.14 7.02
CA ALA A 137 -6.98 9.47 8.42
C ALA A 137 -7.05 10.99 8.66
N ALA A 138 -6.22 11.78 7.98
CA ALA A 138 -6.27 13.24 8.03
C ALA A 138 -7.64 13.77 7.55
N VAL A 139 -8.15 13.29 6.41
CA VAL A 139 -9.48 13.66 5.93
C VAL A 139 -10.54 13.23 6.94
N SER A 140 -10.50 12.00 7.44
CA SER A 140 -11.48 11.48 8.42
C SER A 140 -11.58 12.35 9.67
N ARG A 141 -10.45 12.88 10.14
CA ARG A 141 -10.41 13.80 11.28
C ARG A 141 -10.90 15.20 10.90
N LEU A 142 -10.44 15.75 9.77
CA LEU A 142 -10.82 17.09 9.30
C LEU A 142 -12.32 17.20 9.00
N VAL A 143 -12.98 16.14 8.57
CA VAL A 143 -14.44 16.09 8.40
C VAL A 143 -15.17 16.49 9.67
N MET A 144 -14.70 16.08 10.84
CA MET A 144 -15.34 16.38 12.13
C MET A 144 -15.32 17.91 12.45
N LEU A 145 -14.37 18.64 11.87
CA LEU A 145 -14.30 20.12 12.02
C LEU A 145 -15.03 20.86 10.91
N HIS A 146 -15.13 20.28 9.74
CA HIS A 146 -15.58 20.96 8.51
C HIS A 146 -16.85 20.32 7.91
N TRP A 147 -17.56 19.51 8.70
CA TRP A 147 -18.80 18.86 8.23
C TRP A 147 -19.93 19.88 7.95
N PRO A 148 -20.71 19.72 6.89
CA PRO A 148 -20.58 18.79 5.77
C PRO A 148 -19.43 19.16 4.81
N LEU A 149 -18.59 18.18 4.38
CA LEU A 149 -17.40 18.40 3.57
C LEU A 149 -17.55 17.82 2.16
N ILE A 150 -17.22 18.64 1.16
CA ILE A 150 -17.15 18.24 -0.25
C ILE A 150 -15.70 18.42 -0.74
N LEU A 151 -15.14 17.37 -1.33
CA LEU A 151 -13.84 17.41 -1.99
C LEU A 151 -14.05 17.39 -3.50
N VAL A 152 -13.57 18.41 -4.21
CA VAL A 152 -13.70 18.54 -5.67
C VAL A 152 -12.32 18.45 -6.30
N ILE A 153 -12.13 17.52 -7.25
CA ILE A 153 -10.89 17.35 -7.99
C ILE A 153 -11.17 17.49 -9.49
N ASP A 154 -10.64 18.56 -10.07
CA ASP A 154 -10.72 18.81 -11.53
C ASP A 154 -9.47 18.29 -12.23
N ASP A 155 -9.60 17.89 -13.49
CA ASP A 155 -8.52 17.40 -14.35
C ASP A 155 -7.66 16.28 -13.66
N ALA A 156 -8.30 15.33 -12.97
CA ALA A 156 -7.61 14.28 -12.21
C ALA A 156 -6.67 13.42 -13.07
N HIS A 157 -6.82 13.36 -14.39
CA HIS A 157 -5.90 12.69 -15.32
C HIS A 157 -4.49 13.35 -15.36
N TRP A 158 -4.37 14.61 -14.90
CA TRP A 158 -3.11 15.33 -14.69
C TRP A 158 -2.66 15.36 -13.22
N ALA A 159 -3.26 14.56 -12.35
CA ALA A 159 -2.78 14.44 -10.98
C ALA A 159 -1.50 13.61 -10.91
N ASP A 160 -0.68 13.90 -9.92
CA ASP A 160 0.52 13.12 -9.62
C ASP A 160 0.17 11.70 -9.15
N GLN A 161 1.11 10.78 -9.33
CA GLN A 161 0.89 9.36 -9.09
C GLN A 161 0.54 9.06 -7.63
N GLU A 162 1.19 9.74 -6.70
CA GLU A 162 0.99 9.58 -5.27
C GLU A 162 -0.40 10.07 -4.84
N SER A 163 -0.85 11.21 -5.41
CA SER A 163 -2.23 11.70 -5.21
C SER A 163 -3.27 10.75 -5.81
N LEU A 164 -3.02 10.16 -6.97
CA LEU A 164 -3.94 9.19 -7.59
C LEU A 164 -4.05 7.90 -6.76
N ARG A 165 -2.93 7.42 -6.21
CA ARG A 165 -2.93 6.28 -5.28
C ARG A 165 -3.77 6.57 -4.05
N TRP A 166 -3.57 7.74 -3.44
CA TRP A 166 -4.40 8.19 -2.31
C TRP A 166 -5.87 8.29 -2.69
N LEU A 167 -6.18 8.88 -3.85
CA LEU A 167 -7.55 9.07 -4.31
C LEU A 167 -8.27 7.73 -4.48
N ALA A 168 -7.61 6.72 -5.08
CA ALA A 168 -8.15 5.38 -5.22
C ALA A 168 -8.43 4.73 -3.85
N ALA A 169 -7.47 4.78 -2.93
CA ALA A 169 -7.61 4.24 -1.58
C ALA A 169 -8.70 4.98 -0.76
N PHE A 170 -8.83 6.29 -0.96
CA PHE A 170 -9.86 7.10 -0.30
C PHE A 170 -11.26 6.78 -0.83
N ALA A 171 -11.41 6.64 -2.15
CA ALA A 171 -12.68 6.30 -2.78
C ALA A 171 -13.28 4.98 -2.26
N GLU A 172 -12.45 3.99 -1.97
CA GLU A 172 -12.88 2.70 -1.40
C GLU A 172 -13.41 2.82 0.05
N ARG A 173 -13.08 3.90 0.76
CA ARG A 173 -13.46 4.15 2.17
C ARG A 173 -14.55 5.19 2.34
N LEU A 174 -15.12 5.71 1.28
CA LEU A 174 -16.14 6.75 1.33
C LEU A 174 -17.39 6.31 2.09
N ASP A 175 -17.74 5.04 2.06
CA ASP A 175 -18.91 4.51 2.78
C ASP A 175 -18.84 4.71 4.31
N ASP A 176 -17.62 4.84 4.84
CA ASP A 176 -17.37 5.00 6.27
C ASP A 176 -17.24 6.48 6.69
N LEU A 177 -17.35 7.43 5.73
CA LEU A 177 -17.06 8.84 5.96
C LEU A 177 -18.15 9.73 5.38
N PRO A 178 -18.68 10.72 6.13
CA PRO A 178 -19.68 11.66 5.63
C PRO A 178 -19.03 12.74 4.74
N VAL A 179 -18.48 12.35 3.59
CA VAL A 179 -17.80 13.20 2.61
C VAL A 179 -18.36 12.97 1.23
N LEU A 180 -18.63 14.03 0.48
CA LEU A 180 -18.90 13.92 -0.95
C LEU A 180 -17.60 14.15 -1.73
N LEU A 181 -17.15 13.14 -2.47
CA LEU A 181 -16.02 13.24 -3.38
C LEU A 181 -16.54 13.46 -4.81
N VAL A 182 -16.06 14.52 -5.46
CA VAL A 182 -16.41 14.84 -6.85
C VAL A 182 -15.14 14.90 -7.68
N VAL A 183 -15.04 14.07 -8.70
CA VAL A 183 -13.85 13.92 -9.55
C VAL A 183 -14.21 14.16 -11.01
N ALA A 184 -13.41 14.96 -11.71
CA ALA A 184 -13.52 15.13 -13.14
C ALA A 184 -12.21 14.73 -13.84
N HIS A 185 -12.30 13.92 -14.89
CA HIS A 185 -11.13 13.53 -15.70
C HIS A 185 -11.50 13.34 -17.18
N ARG A 186 -10.50 13.21 -18.05
CA ARG A 186 -10.69 12.87 -19.46
C ARG A 186 -10.52 11.38 -19.68
N ASP A 187 -11.34 10.81 -20.54
CA ASP A 187 -11.23 9.41 -20.93
C ASP A 187 -10.04 9.22 -21.86
N GLY A 188 -9.25 8.15 -21.63
CA GLY A 188 -8.15 7.72 -22.51
C GLY A 188 -6.89 8.59 -22.49
N GLU A 189 -6.81 9.67 -21.75
CA GLU A 189 -5.58 10.48 -21.62
C GLU A 189 -4.63 9.95 -20.54
N ALA A 190 -5.14 9.38 -19.47
CA ALA A 190 -4.30 8.71 -18.48
C ALA A 190 -3.78 7.36 -19.00
N THR A 191 -2.54 7.04 -18.69
CA THR A 191 -1.87 5.79 -19.12
C THR A 191 -1.25 5.05 -17.95
N GLY A 192 -1.01 3.76 -18.10
CA GLY A 192 -0.31 2.96 -17.09
C GLY A 192 -1.03 2.92 -15.73
N ASP A 193 -0.30 3.19 -14.66
CA ASP A 193 -0.82 3.15 -13.28
C ASP A 193 -1.84 4.26 -13.00
N SER A 194 -1.69 5.43 -13.61
CA SER A 194 -2.67 6.52 -13.50
C SER A 194 -4.04 6.09 -13.99
N ALA A 195 -4.10 5.41 -15.13
CA ALA A 195 -5.35 4.87 -15.67
C ALA A 195 -5.98 3.85 -14.70
N ARG A 196 -5.16 2.93 -14.15
CA ARG A 196 -5.64 1.92 -13.17
C ARG A 196 -6.21 2.56 -11.90
N HIS A 197 -5.59 3.60 -11.37
CA HIS A 197 -6.10 4.31 -10.20
C HIS A 197 -7.43 5.00 -10.49
N LEU A 198 -7.56 5.69 -11.63
CA LEU A 198 -8.82 6.33 -12.02
C LEU A 198 -9.94 5.31 -12.29
N GLU A 199 -9.62 4.15 -12.87
CA GLU A 199 -10.57 3.03 -12.99
C GLU A 199 -11.02 2.52 -11.61
N THR A 200 -10.12 2.43 -10.63
CA THR A 200 -10.46 2.03 -9.25
C THR A 200 -11.43 3.02 -8.63
N VAL A 201 -11.18 4.33 -8.80
CA VAL A 201 -12.13 5.37 -8.37
C VAL A 201 -13.50 5.18 -9.04
N GLY A 202 -13.54 4.95 -10.35
CA GLY A 202 -14.79 4.69 -11.08
C GLY A 202 -15.54 3.44 -10.60
N ARG A 203 -14.81 2.37 -10.24
CA ARG A 203 -15.40 1.12 -9.71
C ARG A 203 -15.91 1.24 -8.28
N ALA A 204 -15.40 2.18 -7.49
CA ALA A 204 -15.90 2.47 -6.15
C ALA A 204 -17.31 3.09 -6.17
N ALA A 205 -17.80 3.50 -7.35
CA ALA A 205 -19.16 3.99 -7.54
C ALA A 205 -20.19 2.89 -7.27
N ARG A 206 -21.10 3.12 -6.31
CA ARG A 206 -22.18 2.21 -5.86
C ARG A 206 -23.56 2.82 -6.07
N PRO A 207 -24.67 2.13 -5.80
CA PRO A 207 -26.02 2.74 -5.81
C PRO A 207 -26.05 3.98 -4.93
N GLY A 208 -26.33 5.15 -5.53
CA GLY A 208 -26.25 6.48 -4.91
C GLY A 208 -25.04 7.31 -5.37
N THR A 209 -24.12 6.75 -6.14
CA THR A 209 -23.03 7.43 -6.82
C THR A 209 -23.32 7.57 -8.30
N SER A 210 -22.87 8.65 -8.93
CA SER A 210 -23.09 8.91 -10.35
C SER A 210 -21.77 8.91 -11.11
N LEU A 211 -21.64 8.00 -12.06
CA LEU A 211 -20.63 8.07 -13.13
C LEU A 211 -21.32 8.64 -14.36
N ALA A 212 -20.97 9.86 -14.76
CA ALA A 212 -21.57 10.52 -15.91
C ALA A 212 -20.52 10.90 -16.95
N THR A 213 -20.68 10.38 -18.16
CA THR A 213 -19.89 10.80 -19.31
C THR A 213 -20.59 11.98 -20.00
N LEU A 214 -19.98 13.15 -19.93
CA LEU A 214 -20.50 14.36 -20.57
C LEU A 214 -20.34 14.26 -22.09
N THR A 215 -21.42 14.59 -22.80
CA THR A 215 -21.46 14.55 -24.28
C THR A 215 -21.53 15.97 -24.86
N ALA A 216 -21.16 16.10 -26.13
CA ALA A 216 -21.29 17.34 -26.86
C ALA A 216 -22.75 17.77 -26.96
N PHE A 217 -22.99 19.08 -27.10
CA PHE A 217 -24.32 19.64 -27.30
C PHE A 217 -24.98 19.10 -28.57
N THR A 218 -26.27 18.85 -28.49
CA THR A 218 -27.08 18.61 -29.68
C THR A 218 -27.19 19.85 -30.55
N PRO A 219 -27.57 19.73 -31.82
CA PRO A 219 -27.90 20.89 -32.66
C PRO A 219 -28.92 21.82 -32.03
N ALA A 220 -29.89 21.26 -31.27
CA ALA A 220 -30.93 22.03 -30.60
C ALA A 220 -30.39 22.89 -29.45
N ALA A 221 -29.54 22.32 -28.59
CA ALA A 221 -28.90 23.05 -27.50
C ALA A 221 -27.93 24.13 -28.03
N THR A 222 -27.12 23.79 -29.07
CA THR A 222 -26.26 24.76 -29.74
C THR A 222 -27.06 25.93 -30.31
N ALA A 223 -28.19 25.68 -30.94
CA ALA A 223 -29.10 26.73 -31.46
C ALA A 223 -29.67 27.58 -30.32
N GLY A 224 -30.12 26.97 -29.21
CA GLY A 224 -30.55 27.66 -28.02
C GLY A 224 -29.51 28.59 -27.44
N LEU A 225 -28.29 28.08 -27.25
CA LEU A 225 -27.14 28.86 -26.76
C LEU A 225 -26.77 30.01 -27.72
N THR A 226 -26.82 29.75 -29.04
CA THR A 226 -26.56 30.77 -30.06
C THR A 226 -27.54 31.92 -29.98
N ARG A 227 -28.86 31.62 -29.90
CA ARG A 227 -29.89 32.64 -29.74
C ARG A 227 -29.81 33.38 -28.40
N ALA A 228 -29.55 32.66 -27.31
CA ALA A 228 -29.35 33.32 -26.00
C ALA A 228 -28.15 34.26 -26.00
N THR A 229 -27.11 33.98 -26.80
CA THR A 229 -25.86 34.78 -26.81
C THR A 229 -25.88 35.92 -27.83
N LEU A 230 -26.42 35.71 -29.03
CA LEU A 230 -26.42 36.64 -30.15
C LEU A 230 -27.77 37.31 -30.39
N GLY A 231 -28.83 36.84 -29.74
CA GLY A 231 -30.21 37.33 -29.86
C GLY A 231 -31.11 36.37 -30.69
N GLU A 232 -32.41 36.51 -30.51
CA GLU A 232 -33.44 35.65 -31.16
C GLU A 232 -33.43 35.78 -32.70
N GLY A 233 -32.74 36.75 -33.27
CA GLY A 233 -32.54 36.92 -34.71
C GLY A 233 -31.59 35.91 -35.36
N ALA A 234 -30.92 35.05 -34.58
CA ALA A 234 -30.10 33.99 -35.15
C ALA A 234 -30.93 32.94 -35.88
N ASP A 235 -30.71 32.80 -37.19
CA ASP A 235 -31.48 31.89 -38.01
C ASP A 235 -31.03 30.43 -37.89
N ASP A 236 -31.91 29.49 -38.31
CA ASP A 236 -31.62 28.06 -38.20
C ASP A 236 -30.41 27.61 -39.06
N PRO A 237 -30.18 28.09 -40.27
CA PRO A 237 -28.97 27.76 -41.03
C PRO A 237 -27.68 28.18 -40.31
N PHE A 238 -27.63 29.40 -39.78
CA PHE A 238 -26.48 29.88 -39.02
C PHE A 238 -26.23 29.02 -37.76
N CYS A 239 -27.28 28.70 -37.00
CA CYS A 239 -27.17 27.84 -35.82
C CYS A 239 -26.65 26.45 -36.17
N ARG A 240 -27.13 25.84 -37.28
CA ARG A 240 -26.59 24.56 -37.77
C ARG A 240 -25.14 24.64 -38.17
N GLU A 241 -24.68 25.70 -38.77
CA GLU A 241 -23.28 25.87 -39.13
C GLU A 241 -22.39 26.08 -37.90
N VAL A 242 -22.87 26.79 -36.87
CA VAL A 242 -22.20 26.88 -35.54
C VAL A 242 -21.96 25.47 -34.99
N TRP A 243 -23.00 24.63 -34.97
CA TRP A 243 -22.86 23.25 -34.52
C TRP A 243 -21.93 22.44 -35.41
N ALA A 244 -22.00 22.57 -36.72
CA ALA A 244 -21.17 21.84 -37.67
C ALA A 244 -19.69 22.22 -37.56
N VAL A 245 -19.37 23.47 -37.22
CA VAL A 245 -18.01 24.01 -37.05
C VAL A 245 -17.41 23.62 -35.70
N THR A 246 -18.21 23.55 -34.64
CA THR A 246 -17.77 23.26 -33.26
C THR A 246 -17.95 21.81 -32.86
N GLY A 247 -18.64 20.99 -33.67
CA GLY A 247 -19.03 19.63 -33.29
C GLY A 247 -19.93 19.57 -32.05
N GLY A 248 -20.53 20.70 -31.67
CA GLY A 248 -21.29 20.84 -30.45
C GLY A 248 -20.43 20.91 -29.18
N ASN A 249 -19.13 21.07 -29.30
CA ASN A 249 -18.26 21.23 -28.11
C ASN A 249 -18.62 22.55 -27.40
N PRO A 250 -19.02 22.51 -26.11
CA PRO A 250 -19.45 23.70 -25.38
C PRO A 250 -18.46 24.84 -25.37
N TYR A 251 -17.19 24.55 -25.12
CA TYR A 251 -16.12 25.55 -25.07
C TYR A 251 -15.91 26.22 -26.44
N GLU A 252 -15.77 25.40 -27.50
CA GLU A 252 -15.61 25.92 -28.87
C GLU A 252 -16.83 26.74 -29.31
N THR A 253 -18.01 26.32 -28.92
CA THR A 253 -19.26 27.02 -29.20
C THR A 253 -19.28 28.42 -28.54
N VAL A 254 -19.01 28.49 -27.22
CA VAL A 254 -18.99 29.76 -26.48
C VAL A 254 -17.91 30.69 -27.05
N GLU A 255 -16.74 30.18 -27.35
CA GLU A 255 -15.64 30.95 -27.90
C GLU A 255 -15.96 31.48 -29.30
N LEU A 256 -16.55 30.67 -30.18
CA LEU A 256 -16.96 31.08 -31.49
C LEU A 256 -18.02 32.19 -31.43
N LEU A 257 -19.03 32.00 -30.57
CA LEU A 257 -20.11 33.01 -30.39
C LEU A 257 -19.56 34.35 -29.85
N ALA A 258 -18.60 34.31 -28.94
CA ALA A 258 -17.95 35.53 -28.44
C ALA A 258 -17.23 36.29 -29.57
N LYS A 259 -16.57 35.59 -30.49
CA LYS A 259 -15.89 36.19 -31.66
C LYS A 259 -16.87 36.73 -32.69
N VAL A 260 -17.97 36.03 -32.96
CA VAL A 260 -19.05 36.49 -33.80
C VAL A 260 -19.57 37.85 -33.28
N ARG A 261 -19.82 37.91 -31.97
CA ARG A 261 -20.28 39.14 -31.30
C ARG A 261 -19.23 40.26 -31.36
N ALA A 262 -17.97 39.95 -31.13
CA ALA A 262 -16.89 40.95 -31.21
C ALA A 262 -16.66 41.47 -32.62
N ALA A 263 -16.88 40.66 -33.66
CA ALA A 263 -16.81 41.04 -35.08
C ALA A 263 -18.04 41.80 -35.54
N GLY A 264 -19.08 41.95 -34.72
CA GLY A 264 -20.33 42.61 -35.12
C GLY A 264 -21.03 41.87 -36.26
N MET A 265 -20.85 40.57 -36.40
CA MET A 265 -21.40 39.75 -37.48
C MET A 265 -22.88 39.45 -37.21
N GLU A 266 -23.74 39.74 -38.19
CA GLU A 266 -25.16 39.36 -38.10
C GLU A 266 -25.31 37.81 -38.16
N PRO A 267 -26.08 37.16 -37.26
CA PRO A 267 -26.17 35.71 -37.19
C PRO A 267 -27.22 35.15 -38.17
N VAL A 268 -26.93 35.27 -39.49
CA VAL A 268 -27.81 34.88 -40.56
C VAL A 268 -27.07 33.98 -41.58
N GLU A 269 -27.82 33.19 -42.39
CA GLU A 269 -27.30 32.23 -43.35
C GLU A 269 -26.19 32.81 -44.26
N SER A 270 -26.34 34.06 -44.72
CA SER A 270 -25.39 34.68 -45.58
C SER A 270 -24.00 34.91 -45.02
N THR A 271 -23.89 34.92 -43.69
CA THR A 271 -22.63 35.07 -42.95
C THR A 271 -22.09 33.77 -42.39
N ALA A 272 -22.87 32.68 -42.40
CA ALA A 272 -22.51 31.39 -41.84
C ALA A 272 -21.22 30.79 -42.44
N GLY A 273 -20.93 31.00 -43.71
CA GLY A 273 -19.70 30.56 -44.35
C GLY A 273 -18.39 31.12 -43.74
N ALA A 274 -18.45 32.29 -43.10
CA ALA A 274 -17.30 32.94 -42.43
C ALA A 274 -16.95 32.28 -41.05
N LEU A 275 -17.87 31.51 -40.47
CA LEU A 275 -17.67 30.88 -39.18
C LEU A 275 -16.47 29.92 -39.15
N ARG A 276 -16.22 29.19 -40.24
CA ARG A 276 -15.05 28.28 -40.34
C ARG A 276 -13.71 29.01 -40.30
N GLU A 277 -13.64 30.18 -40.97
CA GLU A 277 -12.45 31.01 -40.95
C GLU A 277 -12.22 31.65 -39.57
N LEU A 278 -13.32 32.09 -38.95
CA LEU A 278 -13.27 32.63 -37.57
C LEU A 278 -12.82 31.57 -36.57
N ASN A 279 -13.29 30.32 -36.69
CA ASN A 279 -12.86 29.21 -35.86
C ASN A 279 -11.43 28.78 -36.13
N ALA A 280 -11.02 28.68 -37.39
CA ALA A 280 -9.65 28.31 -37.77
C ALA A 280 -8.59 29.33 -37.29
N LYS A 281 -8.91 30.61 -37.30
CA LYS A 281 -8.03 31.69 -36.77
C LYS A 281 -7.92 31.67 -35.25
N ALA A 282 -8.77 30.95 -34.56
CA ALA A 282 -8.95 30.96 -33.11
C ALA A 282 -8.14 29.90 -32.36
N ARG A 283 -7.87 28.76 -32.97
CA ARG A 283 -7.12 27.68 -32.33
C ARG A 283 -5.68 28.11 -32.04
N GLY A 284 -5.44 28.72 -30.87
CA GLY A 284 -4.12 29.03 -30.32
C GLY A 284 -3.54 30.42 -30.64
N ARG A 285 -4.22 31.29 -31.41
CA ARG A 285 -3.65 32.63 -31.77
C ARG A 285 -4.04 33.76 -30.84
N GLY A 286 -5.14 33.66 -30.07
CA GLY A 286 -5.62 34.79 -29.27
C GLY A 286 -4.68 35.15 -28.12
N LEU A 287 -4.22 34.18 -27.34
CA LEU A 287 -3.34 34.41 -26.20
C LEU A 287 -1.92 34.76 -26.67
N VAL A 288 -1.39 34.07 -27.70
CA VAL A 288 -0.06 34.36 -28.25
C VAL A 288 0.00 35.79 -28.80
N ALA A 289 -1.00 36.24 -29.57
CA ALA A 289 -1.07 37.59 -30.07
C ALA A 289 -1.21 38.61 -28.92
N THR A 290 -1.95 38.30 -27.85
CA THR A 290 -2.03 39.17 -26.67
C THR A 290 -0.67 39.30 -25.99
N LEU A 291 0.05 38.18 -25.79
CA LEU A 291 1.39 38.19 -25.19
C LEU A 291 2.37 39.01 -26.06
N GLU A 292 2.37 38.78 -27.38
CA GLU A 292 3.21 39.52 -28.32
C GLU A 292 2.90 41.02 -28.26
N GLY A 293 1.63 41.42 -28.13
CA GLY A 293 1.18 42.81 -27.99
C GLY A 293 1.61 43.47 -26.68
N LEU A 294 1.83 42.71 -25.60
CA LEU A 294 2.33 43.21 -24.33
C LEU A 294 3.85 43.44 -24.31
N GLY A 295 4.56 42.97 -25.36
CA GLY A 295 5.99 43.16 -25.51
C GLY A 295 6.82 41.94 -25.03
N THR A 296 8.08 41.96 -25.42
CA THR A 296 8.99 40.83 -25.23
C THR A 296 9.22 40.45 -23.76
N ASP A 297 9.34 41.45 -22.88
CA ASP A 297 9.65 41.20 -21.46
C ASP A 297 8.47 40.65 -20.69
N ALA A 298 7.25 41.12 -20.97
CA ALA A 298 6.02 40.54 -20.42
C ALA A 298 5.81 39.08 -20.94
N THR A 299 6.09 38.82 -22.21
CA THR A 299 6.00 37.47 -22.78
C THR A 299 6.98 36.49 -22.12
N LYS A 300 8.25 36.88 -22.00
CA LYS A 300 9.27 36.06 -21.30
C LYS A 300 8.90 35.81 -19.85
N LEU A 301 8.37 36.80 -19.14
CA LEU A 301 7.93 36.66 -17.74
C LEU A 301 6.76 35.68 -17.64
N ALA A 302 5.77 35.76 -18.53
CA ALA A 302 4.69 34.80 -18.59
C ALA A 302 5.17 33.37 -18.86
N TRP A 303 6.12 33.17 -19.80
CA TRP A 303 6.74 31.90 -20.08
C TRP A 303 7.49 31.32 -18.87
N SER A 304 8.28 32.15 -18.19
CA SER A 304 8.98 31.74 -16.97
C SER A 304 8.01 31.36 -15.85
N ALA A 305 6.95 32.13 -15.68
CA ALA A 305 5.90 31.78 -14.72
C ALA A 305 5.23 30.44 -15.07
N ALA A 306 4.93 30.18 -16.34
CA ALA A 306 4.34 28.92 -16.77
C ALA A 306 5.28 27.73 -16.57
N VAL A 307 6.58 27.88 -16.81
CA VAL A 307 7.59 26.86 -16.54
C VAL A 307 7.78 26.60 -15.04
N LEU A 308 7.79 27.66 -14.23
CA LEU A 308 7.90 27.54 -12.77
C LEU A 308 6.66 26.89 -12.13
N GLY A 309 5.48 27.03 -12.68
CA GLY A 309 4.26 26.31 -12.35
C GLY A 309 3.67 26.58 -10.96
N THR A 310 4.42 26.39 -9.90
CA THR A 310 3.98 26.53 -8.50
C THR A 310 4.92 27.44 -7.70
N ASN A 311 4.39 28.10 -6.63
CA ASN A 311 5.17 28.95 -5.74
C ASN A 311 6.03 29.98 -6.47
N ILE A 312 5.42 30.65 -7.48
CA ILE A 312 6.13 31.54 -8.37
C ILE A 312 6.34 32.89 -7.67
N THR A 313 7.59 33.23 -7.37
CA THR A 313 7.91 34.58 -6.92
C THR A 313 8.35 35.43 -8.11
N LEU A 314 8.02 36.75 -8.06
CA LEU A 314 8.46 37.67 -9.10
C LEU A 314 9.98 37.64 -9.28
N ARG A 315 10.72 37.55 -8.15
CA ARG A 315 12.18 37.42 -8.16
C ARG A 315 12.68 36.19 -8.91
N LEU A 316 12.07 35.03 -8.68
CA LEU A 316 12.49 33.80 -9.34
C LEU A 316 12.18 33.83 -10.84
N ALA A 317 11.01 34.34 -11.21
CA ALA A 317 10.64 34.51 -12.63
C ALA A 317 11.53 35.54 -13.34
N ALA A 318 11.90 36.63 -12.66
CA ALA A 318 12.86 37.63 -13.18
C ALA A 318 14.24 37.06 -13.39
N GLU A 319 14.74 36.21 -12.47
CA GLU A 319 16.04 35.50 -12.59
C GLU A 319 16.07 34.62 -13.84
N LEU A 320 15.00 33.89 -14.14
CA LEU A 320 14.91 33.05 -15.35
C LEU A 320 14.93 33.88 -16.64
N THR A 321 14.37 35.07 -16.62
CA THR A 321 14.31 35.93 -17.82
C THR A 321 15.54 36.79 -17.99
N GLY A 322 16.36 36.92 -16.95
CA GLY A 322 17.45 37.92 -16.91
C GLY A 322 16.96 39.37 -16.84
N LEU A 323 15.71 39.60 -16.45
CA LEU A 323 15.12 40.92 -16.29
C LEU A 323 15.56 41.60 -15.00
N GLY A 324 15.77 42.91 -15.06
CA GLY A 324 15.92 43.73 -13.86
C GLY A 324 14.63 43.79 -13.05
N THR A 325 14.73 44.12 -11.75
CA THR A 325 13.58 44.14 -10.84
C THR A 325 12.47 45.09 -11.31
N GLU A 326 12.84 46.24 -11.89
CA GLU A 326 11.88 47.22 -12.38
C GLU A 326 11.15 46.76 -13.63
N ASP A 327 11.88 46.13 -14.58
CA ASP A 327 11.31 45.60 -15.82
C ASP A 327 10.40 44.40 -15.54
N ALA A 328 10.78 43.53 -14.63
CA ALA A 328 9.97 42.40 -14.18
C ALA A 328 8.67 42.87 -13.50
N ALA A 329 8.77 43.87 -12.64
CA ALA A 329 7.59 44.46 -11.99
C ALA A 329 6.67 45.16 -13.00
N HIS A 330 7.24 45.82 -14.03
CA HIS A 330 6.47 46.38 -15.13
C HIS A 330 5.76 45.29 -15.94
N GLY A 331 6.46 44.23 -16.35
CA GLY A 331 5.88 43.09 -17.07
C GLY A 331 4.77 42.42 -16.28
N ALA A 332 4.95 42.22 -14.98
CA ALA A 332 3.93 41.62 -14.12
C ALA A 332 2.66 42.49 -14.04
N ARG A 333 2.78 43.83 -14.00
CA ARG A 333 1.62 44.74 -14.05
C ARG A 333 0.86 44.59 -15.37
N LEU A 334 1.55 44.63 -16.50
CA LEU A 334 0.92 44.44 -17.81
C LEU A 334 0.18 43.09 -17.92
N LEU A 335 0.77 42.02 -17.40
CA LEU A 335 0.15 40.69 -17.40
C LEU A 335 -1.08 40.60 -16.47
N ARG A 336 -1.07 41.36 -15.34
CA ARG A 336 -2.24 41.47 -14.46
C ARG A 336 -3.35 42.31 -15.10
N GLU A 337 -3.02 43.43 -15.75
CA GLU A 337 -3.97 44.26 -16.49
C GLU A 337 -4.63 43.49 -17.63
N ALA A 338 -3.87 42.64 -18.31
CA ALA A 338 -4.36 41.73 -19.33
C ALA A 338 -5.12 40.47 -18.79
N ARG A 339 -5.25 40.34 -17.46
CA ARG A 339 -5.89 39.19 -16.78
C ARG A 339 -5.28 37.84 -17.12
N ILE A 340 -3.97 37.80 -17.34
CA ILE A 340 -3.19 36.57 -17.53
C ILE A 340 -2.69 36.09 -16.18
N LEU A 341 -2.12 36.98 -15.38
CA LEU A 341 -1.65 36.72 -14.02
C LEU A 341 -2.50 37.46 -12.97
N THR A 342 -2.40 37.00 -11.75
CA THR A 342 -2.95 37.57 -10.52
C THR A 342 -1.89 37.45 -9.40
N GLY A 343 -2.24 37.79 -8.16
CA GLY A 343 -1.35 37.74 -7.01
C GLY A 343 -0.82 39.08 -6.56
N GLY A 344 -0.16 39.09 -5.37
CA GLY A 344 0.46 40.30 -4.78
C GLY A 344 1.76 40.71 -5.49
N ASP A 345 2.47 41.69 -4.89
CA ASP A 345 3.67 42.27 -5.51
C ASP A 345 4.80 41.23 -5.70
N ASP A 346 4.96 40.28 -4.78
CA ASP A 346 5.99 39.24 -4.82
C ASP A 346 5.52 37.87 -5.33
N ALA A 347 4.21 37.64 -5.48
CA ALA A 347 3.65 36.36 -5.91
C ALA A 347 2.98 36.48 -7.28
N LEU A 348 3.26 35.52 -8.15
CA LEU A 348 2.66 35.43 -9.47
C LEU A 348 1.81 34.14 -9.54
N GLU A 349 0.55 34.32 -9.92
CA GLU A 349 -0.37 33.19 -10.15
C GLU A 349 -1.10 33.43 -11.47
N PHE A 350 -1.37 32.37 -12.21
CA PHE A 350 -2.24 32.47 -13.37
C PHE A 350 -3.70 32.61 -12.95
N VAL A 351 -4.41 33.53 -13.59
CA VAL A 351 -5.85 33.74 -13.33
C VAL A 351 -6.66 32.47 -13.56
N HIS A 352 -6.22 31.63 -14.51
CA HIS A 352 -6.83 30.36 -14.80
C HIS A 352 -5.79 29.36 -15.29
N PRO A 353 -5.82 28.07 -14.84
CA PRO A 353 -4.88 27.05 -15.25
C PRO A 353 -4.83 26.80 -16.76
N LEU A 354 -5.94 26.92 -17.48
CA LEU A 354 -5.94 26.84 -18.96
C LEU A 354 -5.08 27.94 -19.59
N ILE A 355 -4.98 29.09 -18.96
CA ILE A 355 -4.08 30.16 -19.39
C ILE A 355 -2.63 29.73 -19.17
N ALA A 356 -2.33 29.15 -17.98
CA ALA A 356 -1.00 28.62 -17.68
C ALA A 356 -0.58 27.54 -18.71
N THR A 357 -1.45 26.56 -18.99
CA THR A 357 -1.21 25.53 -20.00
C THR A 357 -1.03 26.12 -21.41
N ALA A 358 -1.88 27.07 -21.80
CA ALA A 358 -1.79 27.69 -23.13
C ALA A 358 -0.52 28.54 -23.26
N VAL A 359 -0.11 29.26 -22.19
CA VAL A 359 1.17 30.00 -22.15
C VAL A 359 2.32 29.01 -22.23
N TYR A 360 2.32 27.91 -21.45
CA TYR A 360 3.34 26.88 -21.47
C TYR A 360 3.49 26.24 -22.85
N GLN A 361 2.38 25.88 -23.48
CA GLN A 361 2.38 25.30 -24.83
C GLN A 361 2.81 26.32 -25.92
N SER A 362 2.64 27.63 -25.68
CA SER A 362 3.12 28.68 -26.58
C SER A 362 4.64 28.84 -26.56
N VAL A 363 5.33 28.32 -25.54
CA VAL A 363 6.78 28.36 -25.46
C VAL A 363 7.38 27.44 -26.53
N PRO A 364 8.22 27.91 -27.45
CA PRO A 364 8.91 27.05 -28.41
C PRO A 364 9.68 25.92 -27.70
N ALA A 365 9.65 24.70 -28.24
CA ALA A 365 10.22 23.53 -27.58
C ALA A 365 11.66 23.72 -27.10
N ALA A 366 12.54 24.29 -27.95
CA ALA A 366 13.92 24.57 -27.55
C ALA A 366 14.04 25.61 -26.44
N ALA A 367 13.21 26.66 -26.47
CA ALA A 367 13.17 27.67 -25.39
C ALA A 367 12.63 27.08 -24.09
N ARG A 368 11.64 26.17 -24.18
CA ARG A 368 11.05 25.49 -23.03
C ARG A 368 12.09 24.60 -22.33
N THR A 369 12.81 23.76 -23.06
CA THR A 369 13.91 22.96 -22.49
C THR A 369 14.98 23.84 -21.85
N ALA A 370 15.37 24.94 -22.48
CA ALA A 370 16.35 25.87 -21.91
C ALA A 370 15.84 26.55 -20.65
N LEU A 371 14.56 26.94 -20.59
CA LEU A 371 13.95 27.54 -19.42
C LEU A 371 13.84 26.52 -18.25
N HIS A 372 13.54 25.24 -18.52
CA HIS A 372 13.58 24.22 -17.49
C HIS A 372 14.99 24.02 -16.93
N GLY A 373 16.03 23.98 -17.77
CA GLY A 373 17.42 23.93 -17.30
C GLY A 373 17.78 25.10 -16.40
N GLN A 374 17.44 26.33 -16.81
CA GLN A 374 17.64 27.53 -15.99
C GLN A 374 16.84 27.51 -14.70
N ALA A 375 15.58 27.03 -14.74
CA ALA A 375 14.71 26.92 -13.60
C ALA A 375 15.25 25.97 -12.53
N ALA A 376 15.78 24.81 -12.95
CA ALA A 376 16.40 23.85 -12.03
C ALA A 376 17.51 24.52 -11.18
N TRP A 377 18.40 25.24 -11.84
CA TRP A 377 19.49 25.96 -11.17
C TRP A 377 19.03 27.17 -10.34
N ALA A 378 18.05 27.92 -10.83
CA ALA A 378 17.51 29.05 -10.09
C ALA A 378 16.78 28.60 -8.82
N VAL A 379 16.00 27.54 -8.88
CA VAL A 379 15.34 26.90 -7.73
C VAL A 379 16.38 26.44 -6.70
N THR A 380 17.44 25.75 -7.13
CA THR A 380 18.53 25.31 -6.25
C THR A 380 19.25 26.51 -5.60
N ARG A 381 19.61 27.54 -6.38
CA ARG A 381 20.27 28.74 -5.83
C ARG A 381 19.39 29.55 -4.89
N SER A 382 18.09 29.48 -5.03
CA SER A 382 17.14 30.13 -4.11
C SER A 382 17.01 29.43 -2.75
N GLY A 383 17.74 28.31 -2.53
CA GLY A 383 17.74 27.52 -1.30
C GLY A 383 16.52 26.61 -1.17
N ARG A 384 15.79 26.37 -2.24
CA ARG A 384 14.71 25.37 -2.28
C ARG A 384 15.28 23.96 -2.40
N SER A 385 14.44 22.96 -2.15
CA SER A 385 14.87 21.56 -2.11
C SER A 385 15.28 21.01 -3.48
N ALA A 386 16.09 19.95 -3.49
CA ALA A 386 16.45 19.24 -4.71
C ALA A 386 15.21 18.58 -5.34
N ALA A 387 14.25 18.13 -4.53
CA ALA A 387 12.97 17.62 -4.99
C ALA A 387 12.15 18.65 -5.78
N GLU A 388 12.16 19.93 -5.40
CA GLU A 388 11.51 20.99 -6.18
C GLU A 388 12.25 21.25 -7.50
N ALA A 389 13.58 21.19 -7.51
CA ALA A 389 14.39 21.40 -8.71
C ALA A 389 14.26 20.22 -9.71
N SER A 390 14.08 19.01 -9.21
CA SER A 390 14.08 17.78 -10.03
C SER A 390 13.01 17.77 -11.11
N ARG A 391 11.81 18.34 -10.86
CA ARG A 391 10.75 18.42 -11.86
C ARG A 391 11.19 19.12 -13.15
N HIS A 392 12.10 20.09 -13.03
CA HIS A 392 12.64 20.79 -14.18
C HIS A 392 13.73 19.96 -14.86
N LEU A 393 14.56 19.25 -14.09
CA LEU A 393 15.58 18.35 -14.62
C LEU A 393 15.00 17.18 -15.41
N LEU A 394 13.80 16.73 -15.04
CA LEU A 394 13.08 15.68 -15.78
C LEU A 394 12.62 16.13 -17.19
N GLU A 395 12.49 17.44 -17.42
CA GLU A 395 12.07 18.02 -18.70
C GLU A 395 13.26 18.44 -19.60
N VAL A 396 14.50 18.26 -19.14
CA VAL A 396 15.72 18.60 -19.87
C VAL A 396 16.33 17.35 -20.47
N HIS A 397 16.83 17.45 -21.71
CA HIS A 397 17.58 16.36 -22.32
C HIS A 397 18.89 16.11 -21.59
N PRO A 398 19.40 14.87 -21.58
CA PRO A 398 20.71 14.54 -21.03
C PRO A 398 21.82 15.36 -21.72
N ASP A 399 22.77 15.88 -20.93
CA ASP A 399 23.87 16.74 -21.40
C ASP A 399 25.22 16.32 -20.79
N ASP A 400 25.35 15.09 -20.30
CA ASP A 400 26.55 14.50 -19.70
C ASP A 400 27.10 15.29 -18.50
N ASP A 401 26.19 15.92 -17.70
CA ASP A 401 26.56 16.75 -16.54
C ASP A 401 26.51 15.97 -15.23
N PRO A 402 27.67 15.66 -14.59
CA PRO A 402 27.71 14.94 -13.30
C PRO A 402 26.99 15.68 -12.17
N GLU A 403 26.90 17.01 -12.21
CA GLU A 403 26.21 17.80 -11.20
C GLU A 403 24.70 17.57 -11.24
N ILE A 404 24.13 17.36 -12.43
CA ILE A 404 22.72 16.98 -12.59
C ILE A 404 22.48 15.60 -11.98
N VAL A 405 23.39 14.63 -12.19
CA VAL A 405 23.29 13.30 -11.55
C VAL A 405 23.20 13.42 -10.03
N ASP A 406 24.10 14.23 -9.43
CA ASP A 406 24.12 14.41 -7.97
C ASP A 406 22.87 15.16 -7.44
N GLN A 407 22.33 16.10 -8.21
CA GLN A 407 21.07 16.76 -7.86
C GLN A 407 19.90 15.79 -7.91
N LEU A 408 19.79 14.98 -8.95
CA LEU A 408 18.73 13.97 -9.09
C LEU A 408 18.80 12.91 -8.00
N ARG A 409 19.98 12.46 -7.60
CA ARG A 409 20.19 11.56 -6.46
C ARG A 409 19.75 12.19 -5.13
N ARG A 410 20.05 13.48 -4.91
CA ARG A 410 19.57 14.21 -3.73
C ARG A 410 18.05 14.31 -3.72
N ALA A 411 17.46 14.66 -4.87
CA ALA A 411 16.01 14.72 -5.03
C ALA A 411 15.34 13.37 -4.75
N ALA A 412 15.91 12.28 -5.25
CA ALA A 412 15.39 10.93 -4.99
C ALA A 412 15.36 10.61 -3.49
N ARG A 413 16.41 10.97 -2.74
CA ARG A 413 16.44 10.78 -1.28
C ARG A 413 15.39 11.62 -0.56
N GLU A 414 15.18 12.87 -0.99
CA GLU A 414 14.12 13.73 -0.44
C GLU A 414 12.72 13.17 -0.74
N HIS A 415 12.49 12.65 -1.95
CA HIS A 415 11.23 12.00 -2.31
C HIS A 415 10.96 10.74 -1.48
N LEU A 416 11.97 9.89 -1.29
CA LEU A 416 11.83 8.72 -0.40
C LEU A 416 11.51 9.11 1.05
N ALA A 417 12.09 10.19 1.53
CA ALA A 417 11.84 10.68 2.89
C ALA A 417 10.40 11.17 3.14
N VAL A 418 9.66 11.51 2.07
CA VAL A 418 8.23 11.88 2.16
C VAL A 418 7.30 10.75 1.69
N GLY A 419 7.85 9.56 1.41
CA GLY A 419 7.07 8.39 0.99
C GLY A 419 6.61 8.42 -0.48
N ALA A 420 7.39 9.04 -1.36
CA ALA A 420 7.15 9.13 -2.80
C ALA A 420 8.19 8.32 -3.62
N PRO A 421 8.16 6.97 -3.57
CA PRO A 421 9.15 6.12 -4.22
C PRO A 421 9.10 6.21 -5.76
N GLU A 422 7.95 6.44 -6.36
CA GLU A 422 7.80 6.59 -7.81
C GLU A 422 8.49 7.86 -8.30
N ALA A 423 8.38 8.96 -7.56
CA ALA A 423 9.10 10.20 -7.89
C ALA A 423 10.61 10.03 -7.74
N ALA A 424 11.06 9.32 -6.69
CA ALA A 424 12.46 8.96 -6.50
C ALA A 424 12.99 8.10 -7.65
N TYR A 425 12.22 7.09 -8.04
CA TYR A 425 12.55 6.19 -9.14
C TYR A 425 12.76 6.98 -10.46
N ARG A 426 11.83 7.87 -10.81
CA ARG A 426 11.97 8.72 -12.02
C ARG A 426 13.22 9.61 -11.99
N CYS A 427 13.55 10.17 -10.82
CA CYS A 427 14.78 10.96 -10.68
C CYS A 427 16.03 10.12 -10.94
N LEU A 428 16.06 8.88 -10.43
CA LEU A 428 17.21 7.99 -10.60
C LEU A 428 17.30 7.40 -12.02
N GLU A 429 16.16 7.09 -12.67
CA GLU A 429 16.14 6.75 -14.09
C GLU A 429 16.71 7.88 -14.94
N ARG A 430 16.31 9.12 -14.66
CA ARG A 430 16.84 10.30 -15.38
C ARG A 430 18.34 10.49 -15.08
N ALA A 431 18.79 10.20 -13.84
CA ALA A 431 20.20 10.23 -13.47
C ALA A 431 21.04 9.20 -14.27
N LEU A 432 20.47 8.00 -14.54
CA LEU A 432 21.11 7.02 -15.44
C LEU A 432 21.17 7.49 -16.89
N ALA A 433 20.13 8.19 -17.35
CA ALA A 433 20.09 8.73 -18.70
C ALA A 433 21.07 9.90 -18.90
N GLU A 434 21.53 10.53 -17.82
CA GLU A 434 22.48 11.67 -17.84
C GLU A 434 23.93 11.33 -18.17
N PRO A 435 24.46 10.32 -18.41
CA PRO A 435 25.05 9.17 -17.80
C PRO A 435 25.96 9.49 -16.59
N PRO A 436 25.90 8.70 -15.53
CA PRO A 436 26.76 8.88 -14.35
C PRO A 436 28.22 8.64 -14.68
N LEU A 437 29.11 9.27 -13.92
CA LEU A 437 30.54 8.92 -13.93
C LEU A 437 30.74 7.42 -13.62
N PRO A 438 31.74 6.76 -14.23
CA PRO A 438 31.98 5.32 -14.03
C PRO A 438 32.01 4.88 -12.56
N GLU A 439 32.58 5.69 -11.68
CA GLU A 439 32.71 5.44 -10.25
C GLU A 439 31.38 5.58 -9.48
N THR A 440 30.39 6.29 -10.03
CA THR A 440 29.08 6.48 -9.38
C THR A 440 27.96 5.66 -10.02
N HIS A 441 28.18 5.12 -11.20
CA HIS A 441 27.16 4.41 -11.99
C HIS A 441 26.54 3.22 -11.21
N ALA A 442 27.39 2.38 -10.63
CA ALA A 442 26.95 1.25 -9.82
C ALA A 442 26.11 1.68 -8.61
N THR A 443 26.47 2.84 -8.01
CA THR A 443 25.73 3.41 -6.88
C THR A 443 24.36 3.93 -7.31
N VAL A 444 24.24 4.57 -8.47
CA VAL A 444 22.94 5.02 -9.00
C VAL A 444 22.03 3.84 -9.28
N LEU A 445 22.55 2.77 -9.87
CA LEU A 445 21.81 1.52 -10.09
C LEU A 445 21.35 0.88 -8.76
N TYR A 446 22.20 0.90 -7.75
CA TYR A 446 21.84 0.44 -6.40
C TYR A 446 20.72 1.29 -5.79
N GLU A 447 20.83 2.63 -5.81
CA GLU A 447 19.81 3.55 -5.31
C GLU A 447 18.48 3.34 -6.05
N LEU A 448 18.52 3.12 -7.38
CA LEU A 448 17.34 2.83 -8.20
C LEU A 448 16.68 1.50 -7.82
N GLY A 449 17.48 0.46 -7.60
CA GLY A 449 16.98 -0.82 -7.10
C GLY A 449 16.34 -0.72 -5.71
N CYS A 450 16.89 0.12 -4.84
CA CYS A 450 16.31 0.39 -3.52
C CYS A 450 14.99 1.16 -3.61
N ALA A 451 14.90 2.16 -4.49
CA ALA A 451 13.68 2.92 -4.70
C ALA A 451 12.54 2.03 -5.26
N ALA A 452 12.88 1.05 -6.09
CA ALA A 452 11.92 0.12 -6.68
C ALA A 452 11.44 -0.98 -5.71
N LEU A 453 12.08 -1.19 -4.56
CA LEU A 453 11.85 -2.36 -3.68
C LEU A 453 10.37 -2.52 -3.25
N LEU A 454 9.69 -1.41 -3.01
CA LEU A 454 8.30 -1.41 -2.53
C LEU A 454 7.27 -1.29 -3.66
N THR A 455 7.68 -0.98 -4.88
CA THR A 455 6.78 -0.69 -6.01
C THR A 455 6.95 -1.66 -7.17
N SER A 456 8.15 -2.17 -7.39
CA SER A 456 8.49 -3.06 -8.51
C SER A 456 9.57 -4.07 -8.15
N PRO A 457 9.22 -5.21 -7.51
CA PRO A 457 10.21 -6.23 -7.14
C PRO A 457 11.05 -6.72 -8.34
N ASN A 458 10.46 -6.86 -9.53
CA ASN A 458 11.19 -7.21 -10.76
C ASN A 458 12.20 -6.13 -11.17
N GLY A 459 11.83 -4.85 -11.04
CA GLY A 459 12.73 -3.72 -11.27
C GLY A 459 13.90 -3.73 -10.29
N THR A 460 13.62 -3.98 -9.00
CA THR A 460 14.65 -4.15 -7.98
C THR A 460 15.67 -5.22 -8.36
N VAL A 461 15.21 -6.42 -8.76
CA VAL A 461 16.08 -7.52 -9.18
C VAL A 461 16.95 -7.11 -10.37
N ALA A 462 16.36 -6.46 -11.39
CA ALA A 462 17.09 -6.05 -12.58
C ALA A 462 18.20 -5.03 -12.25
N HIS A 463 17.86 -3.99 -11.51
CA HIS A 463 18.80 -2.91 -11.19
C HIS A 463 19.89 -3.34 -10.21
N LEU A 464 19.56 -4.12 -9.17
CA LEU A 464 20.56 -4.61 -8.23
C LEU A 464 21.52 -5.62 -8.87
N ARG A 465 21.04 -6.49 -9.78
CA ARG A 465 21.93 -7.35 -10.57
C ARG A 465 22.89 -6.54 -11.44
N ALA A 466 22.39 -5.49 -12.10
CA ALA A 466 23.22 -4.61 -12.91
C ALA A 466 24.27 -3.90 -12.04
N ALA A 467 23.89 -3.39 -10.87
CA ALA A 467 24.82 -2.75 -9.93
C ALA A 467 25.91 -3.72 -9.44
N LEU A 468 25.53 -4.96 -9.09
CA LEU A 468 26.45 -5.98 -8.62
C LEU A 468 27.39 -6.55 -9.71
N ALA A 469 27.00 -6.44 -10.97
CA ALA A 469 27.83 -6.81 -12.12
C ALA A 469 28.93 -5.79 -12.43
N MET A 470 28.81 -4.58 -11.88
CA MET A 470 29.81 -3.51 -12.05
C MET A 470 30.81 -3.48 -10.90
N ASP A 471 32.00 -2.97 -11.17
CA ASP A 471 32.95 -2.56 -10.14
C ASP A 471 32.57 -1.15 -9.63
N GLY A 472 32.98 -0.82 -8.38
CA GLY A 472 32.84 0.54 -7.84
C GLY A 472 31.83 0.68 -6.69
N LEU A 473 31.05 -0.36 -6.33
CA LEU A 473 30.29 -0.34 -5.08
C LEU A 473 31.22 -0.45 -3.87
N GLU A 474 31.04 0.43 -2.90
CA GLU A 474 31.65 0.30 -1.57
C GLU A 474 31.29 -1.07 -0.95
N PRO A 475 32.21 -1.73 -0.23
CA PRO A 475 31.98 -3.09 0.29
C PRO A 475 30.68 -3.25 1.08
N GLY A 476 30.37 -2.31 1.98
CA GLY A 476 29.13 -2.32 2.76
C GLY A 476 27.87 -2.15 1.89
N THR A 477 27.94 -1.27 0.89
CA THR A 477 26.84 -1.06 -0.08
C THR A 477 26.63 -2.30 -0.95
N ARG A 478 27.72 -2.98 -1.34
CA ARG A 478 27.65 -4.24 -2.08
C ARG A 478 26.99 -5.34 -1.25
N THR A 479 27.36 -5.45 0.01
CA THR A 479 26.73 -6.40 0.96
C THR A 479 25.23 -6.10 1.10
N ASP A 480 24.84 -4.83 1.27
CA ASP A 480 23.43 -4.43 1.34
C ASP A 480 22.66 -4.72 0.04
N ALA A 481 23.27 -4.45 -1.12
CA ALA A 481 22.70 -4.76 -2.43
C ALA A 481 22.38 -6.26 -2.58
N VAL A 482 23.30 -7.14 -2.13
CA VAL A 482 23.08 -8.60 -2.15
C VAL A 482 21.94 -9.00 -1.22
N CYS A 483 21.87 -8.44 -0.02
CA CYS A 483 20.76 -8.71 0.91
C CYS A 483 19.41 -8.30 0.33
N ARG A 484 19.31 -7.08 -0.22
CA ARG A 484 18.06 -6.58 -0.85
C ARG A 484 17.67 -7.37 -2.11
N LEU A 485 18.64 -7.72 -2.94
CA LEU A 485 18.42 -8.58 -4.10
C LEU A 485 17.84 -9.93 -3.68
N SER A 486 18.40 -10.54 -2.65
CA SER A 486 17.92 -11.83 -2.15
C SER A 486 16.49 -11.72 -1.60
N GLN A 487 16.18 -10.65 -0.86
CA GLN A 487 14.83 -10.39 -0.36
C GLN A 487 13.83 -10.25 -1.50
N ALA A 488 14.16 -9.44 -2.52
CA ALA A 488 13.29 -9.29 -3.70
C ALA A 488 13.06 -10.60 -4.44
N LEU A 489 14.10 -11.43 -4.58
CA LEU A 489 14.01 -12.77 -5.19
C LEU A 489 13.09 -13.70 -4.39
N VAL A 490 13.20 -13.69 -3.07
CA VAL A 490 12.32 -14.51 -2.20
C VAL A 490 10.87 -14.05 -2.30
N HIS A 491 10.61 -12.75 -2.32
CA HIS A 491 9.26 -12.21 -2.50
C HIS A 491 8.65 -12.56 -3.87
N LEU A 492 9.48 -12.80 -4.88
CA LEU A 492 9.07 -13.31 -6.20
C LEU A 492 9.00 -14.84 -6.27
N GLY A 493 9.25 -15.56 -5.19
CA GLY A 493 9.24 -17.02 -5.14
C GLY A 493 10.55 -17.68 -5.64
N HIS A 494 11.59 -16.90 -5.96
CA HIS A 494 12.88 -17.39 -6.47
C HIS A 494 13.88 -17.72 -5.34
N VAL A 495 13.46 -18.49 -4.34
CA VAL A 495 14.25 -18.76 -3.12
C VAL A 495 15.59 -19.42 -3.42
N SER A 496 15.62 -20.42 -4.29
CA SER A 496 16.86 -21.13 -4.68
C SER A 496 17.90 -20.17 -5.30
N GLU A 497 17.47 -19.21 -6.11
CA GLU A 497 18.36 -18.22 -6.71
C GLU A 497 18.88 -17.23 -5.67
N ALA A 498 18.03 -16.81 -4.73
CA ALA A 498 18.43 -15.95 -3.61
C ALA A 498 19.56 -16.61 -2.81
N VAL A 499 19.36 -17.86 -2.40
CA VAL A 499 20.34 -18.67 -1.65
C VAL A 499 21.67 -18.79 -2.40
N GLN A 500 21.65 -19.13 -3.70
CA GLN A 500 22.85 -19.26 -4.51
C GLN A 500 23.59 -17.92 -4.66
N THR A 501 22.84 -16.82 -4.81
CA THR A 501 23.45 -15.50 -4.98
C THR A 501 24.18 -15.06 -3.73
N ILE A 502 23.57 -15.20 -2.55
CA ILE A 502 24.20 -14.86 -1.28
C ILE A 502 25.38 -15.76 -1.00
N GLY A 503 25.24 -17.08 -1.21
CA GLY A 503 26.32 -18.05 -0.96
C GLY A 503 27.57 -17.75 -1.78
N ARG A 504 27.39 -17.38 -3.06
CA ARG A 504 28.51 -16.96 -3.93
C ARG A 504 29.20 -15.70 -3.45
N GLU A 505 28.45 -14.67 -3.02
CA GLU A 505 29.04 -13.42 -2.54
C GLU A 505 29.69 -13.62 -1.15
N ALA A 506 29.07 -14.38 -0.25
CA ALA A 506 29.67 -14.70 1.05
C ALA A 506 31.00 -15.45 0.92
N ALA A 507 31.14 -16.34 -0.07
CA ALA A 507 32.38 -17.09 -0.34
C ALA A 507 33.51 -16.20 -0.90
N ARG A 508 33.19 -15.04 -1.48
CA ARG A 508 34.20 -14.09 -2.01
C ARG A 508 34.80 -13.19 -0.95
N LEU A 509 34.11 -13.01 0.17
CA LEU A 509 34.54 -12.10 1.22
C LEU A 509 35.54 -12.76 2.18
N GLU A 510 36.53 -12.00 2.62
CA GLU A 510 37.40 -12.39 3.72
C GLU A 510 36.60 -12.49 5.04
N PRO A 511 37.09 -13.27 6.03
CA PRO A 511 36.44 -13.33 7.34
C PRO A 511 36.27 -11.96 7.98
N GLY A 512 35.02 -11.57 8.27
CA GLY A 512 34.71 -10.26 8.82
C GLY A 512 33.18 -10.07 8.98
N PRO A 513 32.76 -8.88 9.45
CA PRO A 513 31.36 -8.58 9.72
C PRO A 513 30.44 -8.76 8.50
N ASP A 514 30.85 -8.27 7.33
CA ASP A 514 30.07 -8.38 6.09
C ASP A 514 29.87 -9.83 5.66
N ARG A 515 30.93 -10.65 5.72
CA ARG A 515 30.81 -12.09 5.45
C ARG A 515 29.86 -12.76 6.42
N MET A 516 29.95 -12.43 7.71
CA MET A 516 29.06 -13.00 8.74
C MET A 516 27.60 -12.57 8.53
N ARG A 517 27.38 -11.33 8.13
CA ARG A 517 26.04 -10.84 7.76
C ARG A 517 25.48 -11.63 6.58
N LEU A 518 26.23 -11.78 5.48
CA LEU A 518 25.79 -12.57 4.33
C LEU A 518 25.56 -14.04 4.70
N GLN A 519 26.40 -14.64 5.53
CA GLN A 519 26.20 -15.99 6.03
C GLN A 519 24.89 -16.12 6.83
N ALA A 520 24.59 -15.16 7.69
CA ALA A 520 23.34 -15.15 8.44
C ALA A 520 22.13 -15.06 7.49
N VAL A 521 22.15 -14.14 6.52
CA VAL A 521 21.07 -14.02 5.52
C VAL A 521 20.96 -15.27 4.66
N HIS A 522 22.05 -15.90 4.28
CA HIS A 522 22.07 -17.17 3.56
C HIS A 522 21.36 -18.27 4.35
N TYR A 523 21.73 -18.47 5.61
CA TYR A 523 21.08 -19.46 6.48
C TYR A 523 19.62 -19.14 6.77
N MET A 524 19.24 -17.87 6.75
CA MET A 524 17.84 -17.44 6.90
C MET A 524 17.00 -17.97 5.74
N TRP A 525 17.42 -17.69 4.50
CA TRP A 525 16.67 -18.12 3.32
C TRP A 525 16.71 -19.63 3.09
N GLU A 526 17.86 -20.29 3.34
CA GLU A 526 17.90 -21.76 3.35
C GLU A 526 16.98 -22.37 4.42
N GLY A 527 16.98 -21.78 5.62
CA GLY A 527 16.19 -22.28 6.75
C GLY A 527 14.69 -22.29 6.51
N ILE A 528 14.17 -21.44 5.64
CA ILE A 528 12.75 -21.46 5.25
C ILE A 528 12.52 -22.14 3.90
N HIS A 529 13.54 -22.46 3.12
CA HIS A 529 13.38 -23.14 1.83
C HIS A 529 12.92 -24.57 2.03
N THR A 530 11.77 -24.94 1.43
CA THR A 530 11.19 -26.28 1.56
C THR A 530 11.88 -27.31 0.68
N GLY A 531 12.53 -26.91 -0.41
CA GLY A 531 13.28 -27.75 -1.34
C GLY A 531 14.79 -27.80 -1.06
N GLU A 532 15.22 -27.55 0.17
CA GLU A 532 16.62 -27.60 0.56
C GLU A 532 17.17 -29.01 0.49
N ALA A 533 18.21 -29.23 -0.34
CA ALA A 533 18.82 -30.56 -0.52
C ALA A 533 19.74 -30.99 0.65
N ASP A 534 20.43 -30.01 1.28
CA ASP A 534 21.48 -30.27 2.27
C ASP A 534 21.09 -29.80 3.70
N ALA A 535 19.80 -29.91 4.04
CA ALA A 535 19.23 -29.43 5.30
C ALA A 535 19.95 -29.95 6.56
N LEU A 536 20.38 -31.23 6.54
CA LEU A 536 21.13 -31.83 7.66
C LEU A 536 22.52 -31.24 7.82
N GLU A 537 23.22 -31.05 6.73
CA GLU A 537 24.58 -30.46 6.74
C GLU A 537 24.54 -29.00 7.15
N ARG A 538 23.59 -28.23 6.62
CA ARG A 538 23.38 -26.85 7.05
C ARG A 538 23.16 -26.76 8.57
N SER A 539 22.26 -27.59 9.10
CA SER A 539 21.99 -27.62 10.54
C SER A 539 23.22 -27.96 11.36
N ARG A 540 24.04 -28.93 10.89
CA ARG A 540 25.29 -29.30 11.55
C ARG A 540 26.26 -28.11 11.61
N VAL A 541 26.49 -27.46 10.47
CA VAL A 541 27.39 -26.32 10.35
C VAL A 541 26.87 -25.13 11.17
N LEU A 542 25.57 -24.81 11.11
CA LEU A 542 24.97 -23.74 11.89
C LEU A 542 25.09 -23.98 13.40
N ARG A 543 24.98 -25.25 13.85
CA ARG A 543 25.17 -25.63 15.24
C ARG A 543 26.62 -25.37 15.69
N GLU A 544 27.60 -25.74 14.87
CA GLU A 544 29.01 -25.52 15.15
C GLU A 544 29.36 -24.02 15.21
N ILE A 545 28.85 -23.23 14.26
CA ILE A 545 29.04 -21.78 14.23
C ILE A 545 28.40 -21.11 15.46
N ALA A 546 27.18 -21.48 15.82
CA ALA A 546 26.42 -20.85 16.88
C ALA A 546 26.92 -21.22 18.30
N GLN A 547 27.63 -22.33 18.47
CA GLN A 547 28.07 -22.82 19.77
C GLN A 547 28.94 -21.81 20.56
N PRO A 548 29.96 -21.13 19.98
CA PRO A 548 30.79 -20.16 20.68
C PRO A 548 30.16 -18.75 20.79
N LEU A 549 29.07 -18.46 20.08
CA LEU A 549 28.50 -17.12 20.00
C LEU A 549 27.84 -16.70 21.31
N THR A 550 28.02 -15.46 21.70
CA THR A 550 27.46 -14.87 22.92
C THR A 550 26.49 -13.72 22.66
N GLY A 551 26.25 -13.35 21.39
CA GLY A 551 25.38 -12.21 21.03
C GLY A 551 26.07 -10.85 21.22
N ARG A 552 27.37 -10.74 20.89
CA ARG A 552 28.15 -9.50 21.02
C ARG A 552 27.69 -8.41 20.05
N ASP A 553 27.38 -8.80 18.84
CA ASP A 553 26.88 -7.93 17.76
C ASP A 553 25.64 -8.52 17.08
N ASN A 554 25.05 -7.77 16.16
CA ASN A 554 23.81 -8.18 15.51
C ASN A 554 24.00 -9.36 14.55
N SER A 555 25.19 -9.59 14.00
CA SER A 555 25.47 -10.77 13.18
C SER A 555 25.49 -12.05 14.03
N GLU A 556 26.12 -12.01 15.21
CA GLU A 556 26.08 -13.12 16.17
C GLU A 556 24.62 -13.38 16.65
N ARG A 557 23.88 -12.31 16.96
CA ARG A 557 22.46 -12.43 17.39
C ARG A 557 21.61 -13.06 16.30
N ALA A 558 21.79 -12.65 15.05
CA ALA A 558 21.09 -13.24 13.91
C ALA A 558 21.37 -14.75 13.81
N LEU A 559 22.63 -15.17 13.88
CA LEU A 559 22.98 -16.59 13.85
C LEU A 559 22.42 -17.39 15.03
N LEU A 560 22.34 -16.79 16.24
CA LEU A 560 21.67 -17.42 17.39
C LEU A 560 20.17 -17.60 17.15
N ILE A 561 19.49 -16.60 16.58
CA ILE A 561 18.07 -16.68 16.22
C ILE A 561 17.85 -17.78 15.19
N LEU A 562 18.66 -17.83 14.15
CA LEU A 562 18.58 -18.85 13.10
C LEU A 562 18.82 -20.26 13.64
N ARG A 563 19.78 -20.41 14.57
CA ARG A 563 20.00 -21.69 15.24
C ARG A 563 18.82 -22.10 16.14
N ALA A 564 18.21 -21.13 16.83
CA ALA A 564 17.01 -21.38 17.63
C ALA A 564 15.84 -21.87 16.74
N PHE A 565 15.64 -21.18 15.60
CA PHE A 565 14.60 -21.55 14.63
C PHE A 565 14.85 -22.94 13.99
N ASP A 566 16.09 -23.24 13.60
CA ASP A 566 16.48 -24.56 13.11
C ASP A 566 16.23 -25.66 14.17
N ALA A 567 16.61 -25.42 15.43
CA ALA A 567 16.34 -26.34 16.53
C ALA A 567 14.85 -26.54 16.77
N MET A 568 14.08 -25.48 16.72
CA MET A 568 12.62 -25.50 16.91
C MET A 568 11.96 -26.33 15.79
N THR A 569 12.28 -26.07 14.53
CA THR A 569 11.67 -26.80 13.40
C THR A 569 12.02 -28.29 13.39
N ARG A 570 13.22 -28.64 13.85
CA ARG A 570 13.68 -30.04 13.99
C ARG A 570 13.14 -30.75 15.24
N GLY A 571 12.45 -30.05 16.12
CA GLY A 571 11.97 -30.60 17.39
C GLY A 571 13.14 -30.97 18.32
N GLU A 572 14.23 -30.21 18.34
CA GLU A 572 15.25 -30.32 19.39
C GLU A 572 14.69 -29.79 20.71
N ASN A 573 15.40 -29.99 21.81
CA ASN A 573 14.87 -29.60 23.13
C ASN A 573 14.43 -28.12 23.22
N ALA A 574 13.22 -27.86 23.68
CA ALA A 574 12.63 -26.52 23.75
C ALA A 574 13.40 -25.57 24.67
N GLU A 575 14.02 -26.06 25.75
CA GLU A 575 14.86 -25.23 26.65
C GLU A 575 16.09 -24.69 25.91
N LEU A 576 16.70 -25.50 25.02
CA LEU A 576 17.78 -25.05 24.13
C LEU A 576 17.29 -23.93 23.20
N VAL A 577 16.12 -24.12 22.62
CA VAL A 577 15.51 -23.09 21.73
C VAL A 577 15.37 -21.77 22.49
N VAL A 578 14.81 -21.80 23.68
CA VAL A 578 14.61 -20.63 24.54
C VAL A 578 15.94 -20.00 24.94
N GLU A 579 16.94 -20.80 25.35
CA GLU A 579 18.28 -20.30 25.68
C GLU A 579 18.93 -19.53 24.52
N LEU A 580 18.86 -20.07 23.32
CA LEU A 580 19.42 -19.45 22.11
C LEU A 580 18.71 -18.12 21.80
N CYS A 581 17.37 -18.08 21.91
CA CYS A 581 16.59 -16.88 21.74
C CYS A 581 16.94 -15.81 22.79
N ASP A 582 17.04 -16.20 24.07
CA ASP A 582 17.38 -15.27 25.17
C ASP A 582 18.80 -14.71 25.02
N ARG A 583 19.77 -15.50 24.52
CA ARG A 583 21.13 -15.04 24.19
C ARG A 583 21.18 -14.03 23.05
N ALA A 584 20.23 -14.08 22.15
CA ALA A 584 20.12 -13.12 21.05
C ALA A 584 19.57 -11.76 21.49
N LEU A 585 18.91 -11.68 22.64
CA LEU A 585 18.35 -10.45 23.18
C LEU A 585 19.33 -9.71 24.11
N VAL A 586 19.13 -8.41 24.27
CA VAL A 586 19.85 -7.57 25.23
C VAL A 586 18.89 -7.23 26.37
N ASN A 587 19.14 -7.80 27.55
CA ASN A 587 18.24 -7.64 28.71
C ASN A 587 16.77 -7.96 28.40
N GLY A 588 16.54 -8.99 27.58
CA GLY A 588 15.20 -9.44 27.18
C GLY A 588 14.52 -8.57 26.13
N ARG A 589 15.25 -7.67 25.46
CA ARG A 589 14.75 -6.77 24.38
C ARG A 589 15.58 -6.91 23.12
N LEU A 590 15.00 -6.49 22.00
CA LEU A 590 15.75 -6.39 20.74
C LEU A 590 16.91 -5.40 20.87
N ALA A 591 18.05 -5.75 20.25
CA ALA A 591 19.21 -4.87 20.23
C ALA A 591 18.99 -3.68 19.29
N PRO A 592 19.65 -2.52 19.53
CA PRO A 592 19.67 -1.43 18.56
C PRO A 592 20.20 -1.91 17.19
N GLY A 593 19.54 -1.50 16.10
CA GLY A 593 19.84 -1.97 14.73
C GLY A 593 19.29 -3.37 14.40
N LEU A 594 18.53 -3.97 15.30
CA LEU A 594 17.80 -5.23 15.09
C LEU A 594 16.33 -5.05 15.51
N GLY A 595 15.74 -3.92 15.18
CA GLY A 595 14.35 -3.61 15.48
C GLY A 595 13.42 -3.86 14.29
N TRP A 596 12.12 -3.78 14.53
CA TRP A 596 11.08 -4.10 13.55
C TRP A 596 11.06 -3.19 12.32
N THR A 597 11.59 -1.96 12.41
CA THR A 597 11.70 -0.99 11.32
C THR A 597 13.14 -0.72 10.89
N ASP A 598 14.10 -1.46 11.43
CA ASP A 598 15.49 -1.38 11.01
C ASP A 598 15.66 -2.10 9.66
N THR A 599 16.30 -1.44 8.71
CA THR A 599 16.41 -1.94 7.33
C THR A 599 17.66 -2.75 7.06
N GLU A 600 18.58 -2.80 8.01
CA GLU A 600 19.82 -3.58 7.90
C GLU A 600 19.55 -5.09 7.94
N TRP A 601 18.57 -5.51 8.75
CA TRP A 601 18.14 -6.89 8.90
C TRP A 601 16.67 -7.01 8.48
N SER A 602 16.37 -8.08 7.78
CA SER A 602 15.00 -8.29 7.34
C SER A 602 14.10 -8.71 8.52
N PHE A 603 12.84 -8.32 8.48
CA PHE A 603 11.87 -8.59 9.55
C PHE A 603 11.60 -10.09 9.74
N GLU A 604 11.86 -10.91 8.74
CA GLU A 604 11.72 -12.38 8.79
C GLU A 604 12.57 -12.97 9.90
N LEU A 605 13.74 -12.39 10.18
CA LEU A 605 14.59 -12.82 11.30
C LEU A 605 13.87 -12.69 12.65
N LEU A 606 13.12 -11.59 12.84
CA LEU A 606 12.34 -11.37 14.05
C LEU A 606 11.09 -12.26 14.13
N ILE A 607 10.49 -12.58 12.99
CA ILE A 607 9.43 -13.59 12.88
C ILE A 607 9.96 -14.96 13.33
N MET A 608 11.18 -15.32 12.93
CA MET A 608 11.82 -16.57 13.36
C MET A 608 12.09 -16.59 14.88
N LEU A 609 12.51 -15.45 15.45
CA LEU A 609 12.67 -15.32 16.90
C LEU A 609 11.34 -15.51 17.64
N GLY A 610 10.32 -14.75 17.27
CA GLY A 610 8.99 -14.83 17.88
C GLY A 610 8.33 -16.20 17.65
N GLY A 611 8.45 -16.77 16.46
CA GLY A 611 8.00 -18.12 16.12
C GLY A 611 8.70 -19.21 16.97
N SER A 612 9.99 -19.06 17.23
CA SER A 612 10.72 -19.99 18.08
C SER A 612 10.18 -20.00 19.52
N TYR A 613 9.89 -18.85 20.11
CA TYR A 613 9.20 -18.77 21.40
C TYR A 613 7.78 -19.32 21.35
N LEU A 614 7.03 -18.99 20.30
CA LEU A 614 5.63 -19.41 20.10
C LEU A 614 5.49 -20.94 20.12
N PHE A 615 6.34 -21.65 19.38
CA PHE A 615 6.27 -23.12 19.28
C PHE A 615 7.00 -23.83 20.44
N ALA A 616 7.84 -23.11 21.23
CA ALA A 616 8.46 -23.62 22.46
C ALA A 616 7.63 -23.37 23.73
N ASP A 617 6.31 -23.10 23.64
CA ASP A 617 5.39 -22.80 24.72
C ASP A 617 5.77 -21.57 25.58
N ARG A 618 6.53 -20.62 25.02
CA ARG A 618 6.84 -19.32 25.66
C ARG A 618 5.94 -18.22 25.12
N LEU A 619 4.62 -18.42 25.21
CA LEU A 619 3.62 -17.54 24.60
C LEU A 619 3.70 -16.09 25.10
N ASP A 620 4.11 -15.85 26.35
CA ASP A 620 4.28 -14.49 26.89
C ASP A 620 5.41 -13.74 26.18
N ARG A 621 6.51 -14.44 25.86
CA ARG A 621 7.63 -13.87 25.11
C ARG A 621 7.24 -13.57 23.66
N ALA A 622 6.56 -14.51 23.01
CA ALA A 622 6.06 -14.36 21.64
C ALA A 622 5.05 -13.21 21.55
N GLU A 623 4.08 -13.14 22.49
CA GLU A 623 3.08 -12.07 22.56
C GLU A 623 3.74 -10.70 22.72
N ALA A 624 4.72 -10.57 23.63
CA ALA A 624 5.43 -9.30 23.86
C ALA A 624 6.15 -8.82 22.59
N LEU A 625 6.85 -9.72 21.85
CA LEU A 625 7.55 -9.39 20.62
C LEU A 625 6.60 -8.98 19.51
N PHE A 626 5.54 -9.74 19.26
CA PHE A 626 4.61 -9.44 18.16
C PHE A 626 3.69 -8.26 18.48
N ALA A 627 3.32 -8.04 19.74
CA ALA A 627 2.60 -6.83 20.16
C ALA A 627 3.51 -5.59 20.03
N GLU A 628 4.80 -5.71 20.28
CA GLU A 628 5.77 -4.64 20.01
C GLU A 628 5.86 -4.36 18.51
N ALA A 629 5.93 -5.40 17.65
CA ALA A 629 5.89 -5.25 16.20
C ALA A 629 4.67 -4.47 15.74
N LEU A 630 3.48 -4.90 16.18
CA LEU A 630 2.21 -4.28 15.84
C LEU A 630 2.23 -2.79 16.20
N ARG A 631 2.56 -2.47 17.46
CA ARG A 631 2.63 -1.10 17.95
C ARG A 631 3.66 -0.25 17.17
N ILE A 632 4.85 -0.80 16.90
CA ILE A 632 5.90 -0.06 16.18
C ILE A 632 5.49 0.21 14.73
N TYR A 633 4.89 -0.77 14.05
CA TYR A 633 4.41 -0.58 12.69
C TYR A 633 3.29 0.46 12.62
N GLU A 634 2.34 0.42 13.56
CA GLU A 634 1.25 1.41 13.65
C GLU A 634 1.79 2.84 13.86
N ILE A 635 2.66 3.05 14.85
CA ILE A 635 3.21 4.40 15.13
C ILE A 635 4.22 4.89 14.08
N SER A 636 4.82 3.97 13.31
CA SER A 636 5.75 4.30 12.22
C SER A 636 5.03 4.40 10.87
N GLY A 637 3.73 4.15 10.82
CA GLY A 637 2.92 4.19 9.62
C GLY A 637 3.20 3.06 8.63
N TRP A 638 3.75 1.94 9.09
CA TRP A 638 3.96 0.76 8.24
C TRP A 638 2.67 -0.04 8.17
N SER A 639 1.85 0.21 7.17
CA SER A 639 0.50 -0.35 7.05
C SER A 639 0.34 -1.42 5.96
N GLY A 640 1.44 -1.82 5.33
CA GLY A 640 1.45 -2.85 4.30
C GLY A 640 1.66 -4.27 4.84
N GLY A 641 2.48 -5.06 4.13
CA GLY A 641 2.75 -6.47 4.45
C GLY A 641 3.30 -6.72 5.85
N HIS A 642 4.12 -5.81 6.37
CA HIS A 642 4.68 -5.91 7.72
C HIS A 642 3.60 -5.88 8.80
N LEU A 643 2.62 -4.96 8.67
CA LEU A 643 1.50 -4.89 9.60
C LEU A 643 0.60 -6.13 9.46
N ALA A 644 0.38 -6.61 8.23
CA ALA A 644 -0.39 -7.83 7.98
C ALA A 644 0.22 -9.05 8.69
N ILE A 645 1.54 -9.24 8.58
CA ILE A 645 2.26 -10.32 9.24
C ILE A 645 2.22 -10.17 10.77
N ALA A 646 2.38 -8.96 11.31
CA ALA A 646 2.26 -8.74 12.75
C ALA A 646 0.89 -9.16 13.28
N HIS A 647 -0.19 -8.78 12.58
CA HIS A 647 -1.55 -9.24 12.89
C HIS A 647 -1.70 -10.77 12.83
N ALA A 648 -1.09 -11.43 11.81
CA ALA A 648 -1.14 -12.88 11.70
C ALA A 648 -0.54 -13.57 12.93
N PHE A 649 0.66 -13.16 13.33
CA PHE A 649 1.35 -13.80 14.45
C PHE A 649 0.74 -13.45 15.81
N VAL A 650 0.26 -12.21 16.02
CA VAL A 650 -0.55 -11.88 17.21
C VAL A 650 -1.80 -12.75 17.27
N GLY A 651 -2.51 -12.87 16.15
CA GLY A 651 -3.68 -13.74 16.03
C GLY A 651 -3.35 -15.20 16.35
N TYR A 652 -2.20 -15.71 15.87
CA TYR A 652 -1.82 -17.08 16.16
C TYR A 652 -1.35 -17.31 17.59
N VAL A 653 -0.74 -16.31 18.26
CA VAL A 653 -0.50 -16.36 19.72
C VAL A 653 -1.84 -16.50 20.47
N HIS A 654 -2.85 -15.70 20.10
CA HIS A 654 -4.19 -15.83 20.69
C HIS A 654 -4.81 -17.20 20.43
N ARG A 655 -4.65 -17.76 19.22
CA ARG A 655 -5.09 -19.13 18.90
C ARG A 655 -4.42 -20.14 19.84
N ARG A 656 -3.11 -20.06 20.01
CA ARG A 656 -2.37 -20.96 20.89
C ARG A 656 -2.81 -20.83 22.36
N ARG A 657 -3.12 -19.62 22.83
CA ARG A 657 -3.67 -19.40 24.18
C ARG A 657 -5.12 -19.89 24.35
N GLY A 658 -5.77 -20.28 23.26
CA GLY A 658 -7.19 -20.65 23.27
C GLY A 658 -8.16 -19.47 23.24
N ARG A 659 -7.72 -18.26 22.89
CA ARG A 659 -8.58 -17.08 22.64
C ARG A 659 -9.01 -17.07 21.16
N LEU A 660 -9.85 -18.06 20.78
CA LEU A 660 -10.12 -18.34 19.36
C LEU A 660 -10.94 -17.24 18.65
N VAL A 661 -11.75 -16.48 19.39
CA VAL A 661 -12.56 -15.39 18.83
C VAL A 661 -11.68 -14.20 18.46
N GLU A 662 -10.80 -13.81 19.39
CA GLU A 662 -9.83 -12.74 19.17
C GLU A 662 -8.84 -13.12 18.07
N ALA A 663 -8.37 -14.38 18.08
CA ALA A 663 -7.51 -14.91 17.02
C ALA A 663 -8.11 -14.74 15.62
N GLU A 664 -9.39 -15.11 15.47
CA GLU A 664 -10.10 -14.94 14.20
C GLU A 664 -10.15 -13.46 13.76
N GLY A 665 -10.37 -12.53 14.70
CA GLY A 665 -10.39 -11.10 14.42
C GLY A 665 -9.06 -10.60 13.86
N TYR A 666 -7.94 -10.90 14.54
CA TYR A 666 -6.60 -10.54 14.09
C TYR A 666 -6.23 -11.16 12.74
N LEU A 667 -6.56 -12.43 12.54
CA LEU A 667 -6.23 -13.16 11.30
C LEU A 667 -7.03 -12.66 10.09
N ARG A 668 -8.28 -12.26 10.28
CA ARG A 668 -9.08 -11.61 9.24
C ARG A 668 -8.54 -10.23 8.87
N GLU A 669 -8.12 -9.47 9.87
CA GLU A 669 -7.48 -8.17 9.64
C GLU A 669 -6.15 -8.35 8.89
N SER A 670 -5.35 -9.37 9.24
CA SER A 670 -4.13 -9.71 8.51
C SER A 670 -4.40 -9.95 7.02
N LEU A 671 -5.39 -10.79 6.69
CA LEU A 671 -5.75 -11.06 5.28
C LEU A 671 -6.27 -9.80 4.56
N ARG A 672 -7.09 -8.99 5.24
CA ARG A 672 -7.58 -7.72 4.69
C ARG A 672 -6.42 -6.75 4.37
N LEU A 673 -5.41 -6.69 5.23
CA LEU A 673 -4.21 -5.87 5.00
C LEU A 673 -3.35 -6.45 3.87
N ALA A 674 -3.19 -7.78 3.83
CA ALA A 674 -2.45 -8.46 2.77
C ALA A 674 -3.08 -8.24 1.38
N ASP A 675 -4.41 -8.37 1.28
CA ASP A 675 -5.18 -8.12 0.04
C ASP A 675 -4.97 -6.69 -0.52
N ARG A 676 -4.67 -5.71 0.35
CA ARG A 676 -4.37 -4.32 -0.08
C ARG A 676 -2.97 -4.16 -0.66
N VAL A 677 -2.04 -5.03 -0.29
CA VAL A 677 -0.65 -4.98 -0.79
C VAL A 677 -0.55 -5.60 -2.17
N GLY A 678 -1.30 -6.66 -2.42
CA GLY A 678 -1.31 -7.38 -3.69
C GLY A 678 -1.92 -8.76 -3.55
N GLU A 679 -2.03 -9.49 -4.65
CA GLU A 679 -2.54 -10.86 -4.71
C GLU A 679 -1.40 -11.88 -4.61
N GLU A 680 -1.70 -13.08 -4.14
CA GLU A 680 -0.81 -14.26 -4.10
C GLU A 680 0.56 -14.04 -3.43
N LEU A 681 0.63 -13.13 -2.46
CA LEU A 681 1.86 -12.89 -1.69
C LEU A 681 2.10 -14.01 -0.65
N PRO A 682 3.36 -14.29 -0.27
CA PRO A 682 3.68 -15.31 0.74
C PRO A 682 2.92 -15.15 2.06
N MET A 683 2.68 -13.91 2.49
CA MET A 683 1.94 -13.61 3.73
C MET A 683 0.48 -14.09 3.72
N HIS A 684 -0.15 -14.23 2.55
CA HIS A 684 -1.50 -14.81 2.45
C HIS A 684 -1.51 -16.27 2.87
N TRP A 685 -0.44 -17.01 2.58
CA TRP A 685 -0.32 -18.43 2.96
C TRP A 685 -0.26 -18.59 4.47
N ASP A 686 0.58 -17.80 5.17
CA ASP A 686 0.66 -17.86 6.63
C ASP A 686 -0.66 -17.47 7.29
N ALA A 687 -1.23 -16.32 6.89
CA ALA A 687 -2.48 -15.81 7.47
C ALA A 687 -3.68 -16.73 7.19
N ALA A 688 -3.81 -17.25 5.96
CA ALA A 688 -4.87 -18.21 5.60
C ALA A 688 -4.70 -19.53 6.35
N CYS A 689 -3.48 -20.06 6.45
CA CYS A 689 -3.17 -21.26 7.19
C CYS A 689 -3.56 -21.15 8.67
N MET A 690 -3.14 -20.07 9.32
CA MET A 690 -3.45 -19.77 10.73
C MET A 690 -4.96 -19.57 10.95
N LEU A 691 -5.66 -18.92 10.00
CA LEU A 691 -7.11 -18.70 10.10
C LEU A 691 -7.89 -20.00 9.90
N ILE A 692 -7.50 -20.84 8.94
CA ILE A 692 -8.12 -22.16 8.73
C ILE A 692 -7.96 -23.02 9.99
N ASP A 693 -6.76 -23.09 10.58
CA ASP A 693 -6.52 -23.83 11.82
C ASP A 693 -7.39 -23.30 12.98
N THR A 694 -7.49 -21.96 13.12
CA THR A 694 -8.34 -21.32 14.12
C THR A 694 -9.83 -21.65 13.94
N LEU A 695 -10.33 -21.57 12.71
CA LEU A 695 -11.73 -21.88 12.38
C LEU A 695 -12.06 -23.37 12.60
N LEU A 696 -11.12 -24.27 12.35
CA LEU A 696 -11.26 -25.69 12.68
C LEU A 696 -11.33 -25.93 14.18
N CYS A 697 -10.56 -25.20 15.01
CA CYS A 697 -10.66 -25.26 16.47
C CYS A 697 -12.00 -24.72 16.97
N ARG A 698 -12.55 -23.70 16.33
CA ARG A 698 -13.90 -23.19 16.60
C ARG A 698 -15.00 -24.15 16.15
N GLY A 699 -14.70 -25.04 15.17
CA GLY A 699 -15.67 -25.95 14.55
C GLY A 699 -16.45 -25.33 13.39
N HIS A 700 -15.95 -24.25 12.81
CA HIS A 700 -16.57 -23.52 11.70
C HIS A 700 -16.07 -24.04 10.33
N LEU A 701 -16.37 -25.30 10.03
CA LEU A 701 -15.84 -26.02 8.86
C LEU A 701 -16.17 -25.34 7.52
N GLY A 702 -17.38 -24.84 7.34
CA GLY A 702 -17.78 -24.13 6.11
C GLY A 702 -16.94 -22.89 5.87
N ARG A 703 -16.73 -22.08 6.91
CA ARG A 703 -15.92 -20.86 6.84
C ARG A 703 -14.42 -21.17 6.61
N ALA A 704 -13.92 -22.27 7.18
CA ALA A 704 -12.56 -22.73 6.91
C ALA A 704 -12.38 -23.13 5.45
N GLN A 705 -13.39 -23.78 4.85
CA GLN A 705 -13.39 -24.12 3.42
C GLN A 705 -13.45 -22.85 2.54
N GLU A 706 -14.28 -21.88 2.87
CA GLU A 706 -14.37 -20.60 2.14
C GLU A 706 -13.02 -19.88 2.07
N ILE A 707 -12.27 -19.85 3.18
CA ILE A 707 -10.92 -19.28 3.21
C ILE A 707 -9.96 -20.12 2.34
N ALA A 708 -10.02 -21.44 2.45
CA ALA A 708 -9.17 -22.33 1.65
C ALA A 708 -9.42 -22.15 0.14
N ASP A 709 -10.67 -22.01 -0.27
CA ASP A 709 -11.04 -21.78 -1.67
C ASP A 709 -10.60 -20.40 -2.16
N ARG A 710 -10.84 -19.35 -1.36
CA ARG A 710 -10.50 -17.97 -1.71
C ARG A 710 -9.01 -17.76 -1.94
N TYR A 711 -8.17 -18.35 -1.10
CA TYR A 711 -6.71 -18.19 -1.16
C TYR A 711 -6.00 -19.39 -1.78
N HIS A 712 -6.71 -20.25 -2.50
CA HIS A 712 -6.16 -21.44 -3.18
C HIS A 712 -5.28 -22.32 -2.28
N PHE A 713 -5.69 -22.50 -1.00
CA PHE A 713 -4.91 -23.19 0.01
C PHE A 713 -4.80 -24.70 -0.29
N GLY A 714 -3.76 -25.08 -1.03
CA GLY A 714 -3.48 -26.45 -1.46
C GLY A 714 -2.30 -26.54 -2.42
N PRO A 715 -1.95 -27.73 -2.89
CA PRO A 715 -0.85 -27.90 -3.84
C PRO A 715 -1.14 -27.19 -5.19
N PRO A 716 -0.11 -26.60 -5.84
CA PRO A 716 1.28 -26.55 -5.38
C PRO A 716 1.51 -25.59 -4.21
N TYR A 717 2.31 -26.01 -3.24
CA TYR A 717 2.70 -25.16 -2.12
C TYR A 717 3.86 -24.23 -2.52
N PRO A 718 3.99 -23.04 -1.87
CA PRO A 718 5.14 -22.18 -2.09
C PRO A 718 6.43 -22.87 -1.60
N SER A 719 7.56 -22.48 -2.19
CA SER A 719 8.87 -23.03 -1.83
C SER A 719 9.43 -22.48 -0.49
N ILE A 720 8.56 -21.92 0.34
CA ILE A 720 8.89 -21.41 1.66
C ILE A 720 8.10 -22.14 2.74
N LEU A 721 8.68 -22.23 3.93
CA LEU A 721 8.05 -22.82 5.10
C LEU A 721 6.90 -21.91 5.58
N ILE A 722 5.71 -22.47 5.66
CA ILE A 722 4.51 -21.83 6.21
C ILE A 722 4.33 -22.25 7.66
N LEU A 723 3.97 -21.30 8.53
CA LEU A 723 3.78 -21.51 9.95
C LEU A 723 2.31 -21.29 10.36
N PRO A 724 1.61 -22.30 10.97
CA PRO A 724 1.99 -23.69 11.14
C PRO A 724 2.10 -24.45 9.81
N ASP A 725 2.54 -25.71 9.85
CA ASP A 725 2.71 -26.52 8.65
C ASP A 725 1.43 -26.64 7.81
N ALA A 726 1.48 -26.11 6.58
CA ALA A 726 0.33 -26.00 5.70
C ALA A 726 -0.28 -27.36 5.34
N GLN A 727 0.53 -28.39 5.12
CA GLN A 727 0.05 -29.74 4.78
C GLN A 727 -0.67 -30.39 5.96
N SER A 728 -0.19 -30.18 7.18
CA SER A 728 -0.88 -30.64 8.41
C SER A 728 -2.25 -29.96 8.57
N VAL A 729 -2.31 -28.64 8.36
CA VAL A 729 -3.57 -27.89 8.47
C VAL A 729 -4.56 -28.32 7.38
N ARG A 730 -4.08 -28.49 6.14
CA ARG A 730 -4.93 -29.02 5.05
C ARG A 730 -5.40 -30.45 5.33
N GLY A 731 -4.50 -31.33 5.77
CA GLY A 731 -4.85 -32.70 6.16
C GLY A 731 -5.94 -32.73 7.23
N ARG A 732 -5.84 -31.82 8.23
CA ARG A 732 -6.87 -31.62 9.27
C ARG A 732 -8.21 -31.16 8.69
N LEU A 733 -8.20 -30.21 7.73
CA LEU A 733 -9.39 -29.74 7.04
C LEU A 733 -10.07 -30.89 6.27
N LEU A 734 -9.31 -31.65 5.49
CA LEU A 734 -9.80 -32.81 4.72
C LEU A 734 -10.41 -33.87 5.63
N LEU A 735 -9.78 -34.17 6.77
CA LEU A 735 -10.33 -35.11 7.78
C LEU A 735 -11.63 -34.60 8.36
N ALA A 736 -11.74 -33.32 8.66
CA ALA A 736 -12.97 -32.70 9.17
C ALA A 736 -14.12 -32.77 8.16
N GLN A 737 -13.79 -32.78 6.85
CA GLN A 737 -14.75 -32.96 5.76
C GLN A 737 -15.13 -34.44 5.48
N GLY A 738 -14.46 -35.39 6.13
CA GLY A 738 -14.65 -36.82 5.84
C GLY A 738 -13.89 -37.30 4.58
N ARG A 739 -13.05 -36.48 3.96
CA ARG A 739 -12.22 -36.78 2.77
C ARG A 739 -10.96 -37.56 3.17
N THR A 740 -11.14 -38.69 3.84
CA THR A 740 -10.07 -39.41 4.52
C THR A 740 -8.95 -39.87 3.56
N LYS A 741 -9.28 -40.28 2.34
CA LYS A 741 -8.27 -40.73 1.37
C LYS A 741 -7.33 -39.59 1.01
N GLU A 742 -7.89 -38.44 0.64
CA GLU A 742 -7.12 -37.24 0.26
C GLU A 742 -6.32 -36.71 1.44
N ALA A 743 -6.87 -36.79 2.64
CA ALA A 743 -6.14 -36.43 3.85
C ALA A 743 -4.91 -37.34 4.09
N ILE A 744 -5.04 -38.63 3.83
CA ILE A 744 -3.89 -39.59 3.93
C ILE A 744 -2.83 -39.20 2.90
N ASP A 745 -3.21 -39.00 1.65
CA ASP A 745 -2.29 -38.65 0.56
C ASP A 745 -1.53 -37.35 0.91
N GLU A 746 -2.22 -36.34 1.44
CA GLU A 746 -1.66 -35.06 1.89
C GLU A 746 -0.68 -35.23 3.05
N LEU A 747 -1.08 -35.96 4.09
CA LEU A 747 -0.25 -36.18 5.28
C LEU A 747 0.96 -37.11 5.02
N GLU A 748 0.87 -38.01 4.04
CA GLU A 748 2.03 -38.76 3.56
C GLU A 748 3.02 -37.88 2.82
N SER A 749 2.53 -36.91 2.02
CA SER A 749 3.40 -35.89 1.43
C SER A 749 4.13 -35.08 2.51
N ALA A 750 3.43 -34.68 3.58
CA ALA A 750 4.05 -34.01 4.73
C ALA A 750 5.11 -34.89 5.41
N SER A 751 4.86 -36.17 5.52
CA SER A 751 5.82 -37.15 6.06
C SER A 751 7.11 -37.24 5.23
N HIS A 752 6.99 -37.26 3.90
CA HIS A 752 8.15 -37.28 3.00
C HIS A 752 8.95 -35.97 3.12
N ALA A 753 8.28 -34.81 3.09
CA ALA A 753 8.94 -33.52 3.26
C ALA A 753 9.67 -33.41 4.63
N ALA A 754 9.05 -33.91 5.70
CA ALA A 754 9.68 -33.93 7.03
C ALA A 754 10.92 -34.83 7.05
N ALA A 755 10.89 -35.98 6.36
CA ALA A 755 12.03 -36.90 6.28
C ALA A 755 13.20 -36.31 5.48
N GLU A 756 12.92 -35.60 4.39
CA GLU A 756 13.95 -34.94 3.56
C GLU A 756 14.64 -33.81 4.31
N THR A 757 13.91 -33.05 5.11
CA THR A 757 14.43 -31.85 5.80
C THR A 757 14.73 -32.06 7.28
N ASP A 758 14.48 -33.27 7.84
CA ASP A 758 14.59 -33.60 9.27
C ASP A 758 13.81 -32.64 10.19
N ARG A 759 12.62 -32.22 9.78
CA ARG A 759 11.73 -31.30 10.52
C ARG A 759 10.61 -32.08 11.18
N TYR A 760 10.78 -32.35 12.50
CA TYR A 760 9.90 -33.25 13.25
C TYR A 760 9.27 -32.62 14.49
N ASN A 761 9.12 -31.28 14.55
CA ASN A 761 8.40 -30.64 15.64
C ASN A 761 6.90 -30.94 15.57
N THR A 762 6.39 -31.74 16.50
CA THR A 762 4.98 -32.17 16.51
C THR A 762 3.98 -31.08 16.86
N VAL A 763 4.44 -29.93 17.38
CA VAL A 763 3.61 -28.76 17.66
C VAL A 763 3.46 -27.90 16.40
N LEU A 764 4.55 -27.75 15.66
CA LEU A 764 4.56 -27.02 14.39
C LEU A 764 3.86 -27.79 13.27
N ALA A 765 4.18 -29.11 13.15
CA ALA A 765 3.72 -29.98 12.09
C ALA A 765 3.13 -31.30 12.68
N PRO A 766 1.87 -31.31 13.12
CA PRO A 766 1.24 -32.46 13.79
C PRO A 766 0.77 -33.55 12.81
N TRP A 767 1.39 -33.65 11.62
CA TRP A 767 1.00 -34.61 10.57
C TRP A 767 0.95 -36.04 11.06
N GLN A 768 1.89 -36.46 11.93
CA GLN A 768 1.92 -37.83 12.49
C GLN A 768 0.68 -38.16 13.30
N HIS A 769 0.20 -37.22 14.13
CA HIS A 769 -1.01 -37.37 14.92
C HIS A 769 -2.25 -37.54 14.05
N LEU A 770 -2.32 -36.71 12.97
CA LEU A 770 -3.43 -36.72 12.04
C LEU A 770 -3.41 -37.99 11.15
N LEU A 771 -2.24 -38.39 10.64
CA LEU A 771 -2.08 -39.58 9.83
C LEU A 771 -2.36 -40.85 10.62
N ALA A 772 -1.84 -40.97 11.86
CA ALA A 772 -2.12 -42.10 12.73
C ALA A 772 -3.63 -42.32 12.90
N ARG A 773 -4.37 -41.24 13.18
CA ARG A 773 -5.84 -41.28 13.32
C ARG A 773 -6.53 -41.67 12.00
N ALA A 774 -6.04 -41.16 10.87
CA ALA A 774 -6.63 -41.41 9.56
C ALA A 774 -6.46 -42.86 9.10
N VAL A 775 -5.31 -43.47 9.36
CA VAL A 775 -5.02 -44.84 8.90
C VAL A 775 -5.50 -45.92 9.90
N ALA A 776 -5.74 -45.59 11.16
CA ALA A 776 -6.11 -46.54 12.22
C ALA A 776 -7.24 -47.53 11.87
N PRO A 777 -8.32 -47.16 11.17
CA PRO A 777 -9.39 -48.09 10.82
C PRO A 777 -8.97 -49.18 9.84
N ARG A 778 -7.90 -48.96 9.04
CA ARG A 778 -7.43 -49.86 7.97
C ARG A 778 -6.12 -50.54 8.32
N ASP A 779 -5.25 -49.83 9.02
CA ASP A 779 -3.92 -50.30 9.43
C ASP A 779 -3.60 -49.85 10.87
N PRO A 780 -4.15 -50.57 11.89
CA PRO A 780 -3.91 -50.25 13.29
C PRO A 780 -2.44 -50.35 13.70
N ARG A 781 -1.65 -51.20 13.05
CA ARG A 781 -0.24 -51.40 13.35
C ARG A 781 0.57 -50.14 12.95
N ARG A 782 0.38 -49.67 11.73
CA ARG A 782 1.00 -48.46 11.22
C ARG A 782 0.57 -47.23 12.06
N ALA A 783 -0.70 -47.19 12.45
CA ALA A 783 -1.19 -46.13 13.32
C ALA A 783 -0.46 -46.11 14.67
N ALA A 784 -0.25 -47.26 15.28
CA ALA A 784 0.48 -47.36 16.54
C ALA A 784 1.96 -46.96 16.40
N GLU A 785 2.61 -47.33 15.29
CA GLU A 785 4.00 -46.95 14.99
C GLU A 785 4.10 -45.40 14.86
N LEU A 786 3.23 -44.79 14.07
CA LEU A 786 3.18 -43.32 13.93
C LEU A 786 2.95 -42.58 15.25
N ALA A 787 2.03 -43.07 16.08
CA ALA A 787 1.76 -42.47 17.40
C ALA A 787 2.94 -42.65 18.37
N ALA A 788 3.65 -43.76 18.32
CA ALA A 788 4.85 -44.03 19.12
C ALA A 788 6.01 -43.11 18.69
N ASP A 789 6.16 -42.88 17.37
CA ASP A 789 7.18 -41.94 16.85
C ASP A 789 6.88 -40.50 17.23
N ALA A 790 5.64 -40.07 17.03
CA ALA A 790 5.21 -38.74 17.45
C ALA A 790 5.43 -38.49 18.95
N ARG A 791 5.18 -39.51 19.79
CA ARG A 791 5.41 -39.43 21.23
C ARG A 791 6.90 -39.30 21.55
N ARG A 792 7.78 -40.07 20.88
CA ARG A 792 9.24 -39.92 21.08
C ARG A 792 9.74 -38.54 20.71
N GLN A 793 9.23 -37.98 19.61
CA GLN A 793 9.59 -36.64 19.19
C GLN A 793 9.06 -35.55 20.15
N ALA A 794 7.83 -35.70 20.63
CA ALA A 794 7.25 -34.80 21.62
C ALA A 794 8.03 -34.84 22.95
N GLU A 795 8.43 -36.03 23.41
CA GLU A 795 9.27 -36.19 24.62
C GLU A 795 10.67 -35.59 24.40
N ARG A 796 11.25 -35.69 23.21
CA ARG A 796 12.53 -35.08 22.84
C ARG A 796 12.40 -33.52 22.85
N PHE A 797 11.34 -33.00 22.30
CA PHE A 797 11.08 -31.55 22.29
C PHE A 797 10.84 -31.02 23.70
N GLY A 798 10.04 -31.74 24.52
CA GLY A 798 9.94 -31.59 25.96
C GLY A 798 8.95 -30.53 26.43
N THR A 799 8.08 -29.94 25.58
CA THR A 799 7.03 -29.04 26.04
C THR A 799 5.81 -29.81 26.53
N ASP A 800 5.11 -29.23 27.52
CA ASP A 800 3.89 -29.84 28.08
C ASP A 800 2.78 -30.00 27.02
N THR A 801 2.68 -29.05 26.09
CA THR A 801 1.75 -29.14 24.96
C THR A 801 2.08 -30.32 24.06
N ALA A 802 3.34 -30.46 23.63
CA ALA A 802 3.76 -31.55 22.74
C ALA A 802 3.49 -32.92 23.35
N ILE A 803 3.88 -33.12 24.61
CA ILE A 803 3.71 -34.38 25.32
C ILE A 803 2.22 -34.70 25.56
N GLY A 804 1.44 -33.69 25.99
CA GLY A 804 0.01 -33.82 26.21
C GLY A 804 -0.76 -34.22 24.96
N GLU A 805 -0.47 -33.57 23.83
CA GLU A 805 -1.08 -33.86 22.53
C GLU A 805 -0.69 -35.25 22.01
N ALA A 806 0.56 -35.66 22.16
CA ALA A 806 1.01 -36.98 21.77
C ALA A 806 0.32 -38.08 22.60
N LEU A 807 0.13 -37.87 23.90
CA LEU A 807 -0.61 -38.79 24.77
C LEU A 807 -2.10 -38.85 24.39
N ARG A 808 -2.73 -37.71 24.09
CA ARG A 808 -4.12 -37.63 23.62
C ARG A 808 -4.32 -38.38 22.32
N CYS A 809 -3.38 -38.23 21.36
CA CYS A 809 -3.39 -38.96 20.08
C CYS A 809 -3.25 -40.46 20.29
N ALA A 810 -2.29 -40.90 21.11
CA ALA A 810 -2.10 -42.34 21.42
C ALA A 810 -3.35 -42.93 22.10
N ALA A 811 -4.02 -42.16 22.96
CA ALA A 811 -5.25 -42.59 23.61
C ALA A 811 -6.40 -42.82 22.63
N ALA A 812 -6.45 -42.05 21.53
CA ALA A 812 -7.47 -42.23 20.50
C ALA A 812 -7.36 -43.56 19.72
N LEU A 813 -6.22 -44.25 19.80
CA LEU A 813 -5.96 -45.56 19.20
C LEU A 813 -6.21 -46.71 20.19
N GLU A 814 -6.45 -46.41 21.45
CA GLU A 814 -6.63 -47.40 22.54
C GLU A 814 -8.09 -47.41 23.02
N THR A 815 -8.45 -48.44 23.79
CA THR A 815 -9.78 -48.56 24.40
C THR A 815 -9.69 -48.90 25.87
N GLY A 816 -10.78 -48.65 26.60
CA GLY A 816 -10.90 -49.01 28.01
C GLY A 816 -9.89 -48.33 28.91
N GLN A 817 -9.33 -49.07 29.88
CA GLN A 817 -8.47 -48.53 30.94
C GLN A 817 -7.16 -47.90 30.39
N ARG A 818 -6.65 -48.43 29.29
CA ARG A 818 -5.45 -47.84 28.62
C ARG A 818 -5.70 -46.47 28.08
N ALA A 819 -6.79 -46.29 27.32
CA ALA A 819 -7.20 -44.98 26.81
C ALA A 819 -7.39 -43.98 27.92
N THR A 820 -8.12 -44.34 28.98
CA THR A 820 -8.40 -43.50 30.14
C THR A 820 -7.10 -43.07 30.87
N SER A 821 -6.15 -44.01 31.05
CA SER A 821 -4.87 -43.69 31.69
C SER A 821 -4.04 -42.71 30.87
N LEU A 822 -3.99 -42.90 29.54
CA LEU A 822 -3.28 -41.95 28.67
C LEU A 822 -3.91 -40.58 28.66
N LEU A 823 -5.24 -40.50 28.66
CA LEU A 823 -5.98 -39.22 28.70
C LEU A 823 -5.83 -38.48 30.07
N ALA A 824 -5.81 -39.22 31.15
CA ALA A 824 -5.54 -38.63 32.47
C ALA A 824 -4.14 -37.98 32.52
N ARG A 825 -3.13 -38.64 31.96
CA ARG A 825 -1.79 -38.08 31.83
C ARG A 825 -1.74 -36.90 30.83
N ALA A 826 -2.46 -36.98 29.72
CA ALA A 826 -2.55 -35.87 28.78
C ALA A 826 -3.15 -34.60 29.43
N VAL A 827 -4.22 -34.79 30.25
CA VAL A 827 -4.81 -33.71 31.01
C VAL A 827 -3.81 -33.09 32.00
N ALA A 828 -3.03 -33.90 32.72
CA ALA A 828 -2.03 -33.40 33.67
C ALA A 828 -0.94 -32.53 32.99
N TYR A 829 -0.40 -32.96 31.84
CA TYR A 829 0.55 -32.14 31.08
C TYR A 829 -0.09 -30.87 30.53
N LEU A 830 -1.29 -30.97 29.93
CA LEU A 830 -1.95 -29.82 29.31
C LEU A 830 -2.50 -28.81 30.33
N GLU A 831 -2.69 -29.20 31.58
CA GLU A 831 -3.01 -28.28 32.67
C GLU A 831 -1.86 -27.30 32.97
N SER A 832 -0.60 -27.75 32.82
CA SER A 832 0.60 -26.90 32.93
C SER A 832 0.94 -26.16 31.66
N SER A 833 0.34 -26.51 30.52
CA SER A 833 0.55 -25.89 29.22
C SER A 833 -0.15 -24.52 29.11
N PRO A 834 0.42 -23.55 28.36
CA PRO A 834 -0.25 -22.29 28.09
C PRO A 834 -1.40 -22.42 27.05
N CYS A 835 -1.64 -23.61 26.48
CA CYS A 835 -2.56 -23.89 25.37
C CYS A 835 -3.92 -24.39 25.86
N ALA A 836 -4.83 -23.44 26.17
CA ALA A 836 -6.11 -23.75 26.81
C ALA A 836 -7.08 -24.55 25.92
N TYR A 837 -7.02 -24.43 24.59
CA TYR A 837 -7.86 -25.23 23.70
C TYR A 837 -7.50 -26.71 23.72
N GLU A 838 -6.23 -27.04 23.64
CA GLU A 838 -5.70 -28.41 23.70
C GLU A 838 -6.02 -29.05 25.05
N HIS A 839 -5.94 -28.26 26.15
CA HIS A 839 -6.37 -28.68 27.46
C HIS A 839 -7.88 -29.00 27.52
N ALA A 840 -8.72 -28.13 26.93
CA ALA A 840 -10.16 -28.38 26.83
C ALA A 840 -10.46 -29.67 26.04
N GLU A 841 -9.80 -29.92 24.91
CA GLU A 841 -9.96 -31.14 24.12
C GLU A 841 -9.59 -32.40 24.94
N ALA A 842 -8.47 -32.35 25.67
CA ALA A 842 -8.03 -33.47 26.49
C ALA A 842 -9.02 -33.78 27.63
N ARG A 843 -9.51 -32.74 28.33
CA ARG A 843 -10.51 -32.92 29.41
C ARG A 843 -11.85 -33.48 28.89
N VAL A 844 -12.32 -32.98 27.74
CA VAL A 844 -13.54 -33.53 27.12
C VAL A 844 -13.33 -34.97 26.73
N ALA A 845 -12.20 -35.31 26.09
CA ALA A 845 -11.88 -36.68 25.70
C ALA A 845 -11.77 -37.61 26.95
N TYR A 846 -11.12 -37.12 28.02
CA TYR A 846 -10.96 -37.89 29.26
C TYR A 846 -12.32 -38.11 29.94
N GLY A 847 -13.15 -37.07 30.08
CA GLY A 847 -14.47 -37.15 30.68
C GLY A 847 -15.39 -38.15 29.95
N ILE A 848 -15.31 -38.18 28.62
CA ILE A 848 -16.02 -39.18 27.80
C ILE A 848 -15.52 -40.58 28.07
N ALA A 849 -14.22 -40.81 28.03
CA ALA A 849 -13.60 -42.14 28.15
C ALA A 849 -13.76 -42.69 29.60
N ALA A 850 -13.60 -41.84 30.58
CA ALA A 850 -13.74 -42.20 32.01
C ALA A 850 -15.20 -42.21 32.49
N ARG A 851 -16.15 -41.73 31.72
CA ARG A 851 -17.53 -41.44 32.09
C ARG A 851 -17.64 -40.54 33.35
N ASP A 852 -16.76 -39.57 33.40
CA ASP A 852 -16.65 -38.60 34.49
C ASP A 852 -17.35 -37.25 34.15
N ALA A 853 -18.52 -37.05 34.72
CA ALA A 853 -19.31 -35.84 34.53
C ALA A 853 -18.60 -34.55 35.04
N GLY A 854 -17.76 -34.68 36.09
CA GLY A 854 -17.00 -33.55 36.64
C GLY A 854 -15.94 -33.08 35.66
N GLU A 855 -15.14 -34.01 35.11
CA GLU A 855 -14.12 -33.67 34.08
C GLU A 855 -14.76 -33.13 32.79
N LEU A 856 -15.88 -33.73 32.39
CA LEU A 856 -16.62 -33.26 31.22
C LEU A 856 -17.17 -31.83 31.39
N THR A 857 -17.64 -31.52 32.62
CA THR A 857 -18.10 -30.16 32.96
C THR A 857 -16.94 -29.16 32.95
N ARG A 858 -15.77 -29.54 33.48
CA ARG A 858 -14.55 -28.70 33.41
C ARG A 858 -14.13 -28.47 31.97
N GLY A 859 -14.10 -29.54 31.14
CA GLY A 859 -13.81 -29.45 29.73
C GLY A 859 -14.79 -28.56 28.94
N LEU A 860 -16.11 -28.66 29.24
CA LEU A 860 -17.14 -27.78 28.66
C LEU A 860 -16.91 -26.30 29.02
N THR A 861 -16.55 -26.02 30.29
CA THR A 861 -16.28 -24.65 30.72
C THR A 861 -15.09 -24.06 29.99
N LEU A 862 -13.99 -24.81 29.88
CA LEU A 862 -12.80 -24.39 29.12
C LEU A 862 -13.13 -24.20 27.61
N ALA A 863 -13.85 -25.15 27.00
CA ALA A 863 -14.22 -25.05 25.59
C ALA A 863 -15.05 -23.77 25.27
N ARG A 864 -15.96 -23.43 26.19
CA ARG A 864 -16.74 -22.17 26.08
C ARG A 864 -15.86 -20.93 26.23
N ALA A 865 -14.97 -20.95 27.22
CA ALA A 865 -14.03 -19.85 27.44
C ALA A 865 -13.11 -19.63 26.25
N CYS A 866 -12.75 -20.71 25.55
CA CYS A 866 -11.96 -20.63 24.31
C CYS A 866 -12.77 -20.19 23.07
N GLY A 867 -14.10 -20.22 23.09
CA GLY A 867 -14.93 -20.05 21.88
C GLY A 867 -14.90 -21.25 20.93
N ALA A 868 -14.66 -22.47 21.49
CA ALA A 868 -14.63 -23.74 20.75
C ALA A 868 -16.04 -24.36 20.69
N ASP A 869 -16.88 -23.83 19.79
CA ASP A 869 -18.33 -24.05 19.74
C ASP A 869 -18.69 -25.52 19.57
N THR A 870 -18.04 -26.22 18.63
CA THR A 870 -18.31 -27.64 18.35
C THR A 870 -17.83 -28.55 19.51
N LEU A 871 -16.69 -28.25 20.12
CA LEU A 871 -16.21 -28.98 21.29
C LEU A 871 -17.15 -28.80 22.50
N ALA A 872 -17.61 -27.57 22.74
CA ALA A 872 -18.57 -27.27 23.80
C ALA A 872 -19.93 -27.94 23.54
N ALA A 873 -20.41 -27.99 22.30
CA ALA A 873 -21.63 -28.70 21.93
C ALA A 873 -21.50 -30.21 22.22
N ARG A 874 -20.41 -30.83 21.77
CA ARG A 874 -20.14 -32.26 22.02
C ARG A 874 -20.12 -32.60 23.52
N ALA A 875 -19.40 -31.80 24.30
CA ALA A 875 -19.33 -32.03 25.76
C ALA A 875 -20.70 -31.92 26.42
N ARG A 876 -21.51 -30.93 26.01
CA ARG A 876 -22.87 -30.72 26.52
C ARG A 876 -23.83 -31.87 26.12
N ASP A 877 -23.75 -32.37 24.90
CA ASP A 877 -24.61 -33.46 24.43
C ASP A 877 -24.31 -34.76 25.17
N VAL A 878 -23.03 -35.10 25.35
CA VAL A 878 -22.61 -36.27 26.15
C VAL A 878 -23.04 -36.10 27.63
N LEU A 879 -22.99 -34.93 28.23
CA LEU A 879 -23.50 -34.68 29.58
C LEU A 879 -25.01 -34.87 29.68
N ARG A 880 -25.77 -34.55 28.62
CA ARG A 880 -27.22 -34.80 28.58
C ARG A 880 -27.55 -36.28 28.45
N GLU A 881 -26.82 -37.00 27.61
CA GLU A 881 -26.97 -38.45 27.43
C GLU A 881 -26.53 -39.23 28.69
N GLY A 882 -25.50 -38.75 29.36
CA GLY A 882 -24.89 -39.37 30.53
C GLY A 882 -25.57 -39.03 31.88
N ARG A 883 -26.84 -38.57 31.91
CA ARG A 883 -27.64 -38.33 33.17
C ARG A 883 -27.86 -39.63 33.96
N GLY A 884 -26.81 -40.31 34.30
CA GLY A 884 -26.80 -41.55 35.04
C GLY A 884 -25.38 -42.01 35.33
N TRP A 885 -24.40 -41.17 34.99
CA TRP A 885 -23.01 -41.40 35.38
C TRP A 885 -22.81 -40.88 36.82
N GLY A 886 -22.98 -41.76 37.80
CA GLY A 886 -22.79 -41.56 39.18
C GLY A 886 -21.64 -42.35 39.72
#